data_d2f11cb36181df9e7d2fb218b88cadec
#
_entry.id   d2f11cb36181df9e7d2fb218b88cadec
#
_cell.length_a   1.000
_cell.length_b   1.000
_cell.length_c   1.000
_cell.angle_alpha   90.00
_cell.angle_beta   90.00
_cell.angle_gamma   90.00
#
_symmetry.space_group_name_H-M   'P 1'
#
loop_
_entity.id
_entity.type
_entity.pdbx_description
1 polymer ?
#
loop_
_entity_poly.entity_id
_entity_poly.type
_entity_poly.pdbx_seq_one_letter_code
_entity_poly.pdbx_strand_id
1 'polypeptide(L)'
;MFLKHLSIKFILIVLTGFTTMAQSEITIKNDAEKEIIAVSDNAKPAAVILKSYLDKAFSSPFLIESERGNSEITSKIILEISNKEDQKLANNFTIKTDETNIYLIAPNEKYLRYAVYTLLEIWGFRKFNSKVDYIPKLDQVSFPKNTDKINKPSFEYRALFYPDAYDEAFRDWHKLDWHLDDFGIWGHSFDKLLPAKDYYKTDPKLFALYEGKRRPESLCMTNDTVTSIIIKRIGEIIAKTPDPKFYSVSQNDDAIYCECSECKLLNEKHGGPQGSLYYFLNKIAIHFPKANFSTLAYLQTYQPPTNLKIAPNIYPLFCPIDLNRGKSIANESNSKNVIKTLQNWNAATSHLYLWDYTVQFSNYLSPFPNLHTFADNLKLFEQNNVKGLFVQGYADVPGDFSELRQYLLSKLLWDTEIDIQSTTADFLRGFYGAAAPSIQKYLSLLTANQQAGNQYLDIYSGPIQSRNTFLSPEAMTQYDQLINEASLAVTKDNLITPRITKLRLALEYVYFEQSKFYGKDKHGMFTINEKGLKEVNKGLNERVRVFSESCKENGIYELSEGGLSPDQYYKEWIEITKNTTNHLGENIAVNFITAPAEDFSAKGSYALVDGVRGYKDFNSNWTGWYGTNPEIELITQNLEFCRMRINFLDDQRHWIFIPEKITVYGFRNQKWELITVNSFGNLTASESIIIKNWELTDKNFSMFTKIKLVIQNQQELPFWRQRKFKKPMVMLDEIELYKK
;
A
#
# COMPACT_ATOMS: atom_id res chain seq x y z
N MET A 1 25.06 -72.60 13.60
CA MET A 1 23.83 -73.35 13.32
C MET A 1 22.69 -72.44 13.21
N PHE A 2 21.92 -72.47 12.14
CA PHE A 2 20.80 -71.68 11.63
C PHE A 2 21.17 -70.62 10.58
N LEU A 3 21.20 -71.10 9.33
CA LEU A 3 20.98 -70.30 8.13
C LEU A 3 19.52 -69.79 8.13
N LYS A 4 19.33 -68.50 7.78
CA LYS A 4 18.04 -67.94 7.32
C LYS A 4 18.19 -67.43 5.89
N HIS A 5 17.37 -67.99 5.02
CA HIS A 5 17.24 -67.71 3.62
C HIS A 5 16.82 -66.25 3.39
N LEU A 6 17.55 -65.54 2.51
CA LEU A 6 17.17 -64.26 1.96
C LEU A 6 16.48 -64.50 0.61
N SER A 7 15.17 -64.31 0.57
CA SER A 7 14.38 -64.36 -0.67
C SER A 7 14.49 -63.00 -1.38
N ILE A 8 15.20 -62.96 -2.49
CA ILE A 8 15.25 -61.82 -3.40
C ILE A 8 13.96 -61.81 -4.23
N LYS A 9 13.05 -60.87 -3.94
CA LYS A 9 11.92 -60.57 -4.82
C LYS A 9 12.40 -59.61 -5.92
N PHE A 10 12.47 -60.11 -7.15
CA PHE A 10 12.59 -59.28 -8.35
C PHE A 10 11.31 -58.44 -8.50
N ILE A 11 11.41 -57.13 -8.32
CA ILE A 11 10.37 -56.20 -8.71
C ILE A 11 10.61 -55.84 -10.18
N LEU A 12 9.73 -56.36 -11.03
CA LEU A 12 9.65 -56.02 -12.43
C LEU A 12 9.07 -54.59 -12.52
N ILE A 13 9.93 -53.58 -12.70
CA ILE A 13 9.49 -52.20 -13.01
C ILE A 13 9.07 -52.20 -14.48
N VAL A 14 7.77 -52.26 -14.70
CA VAL A 14 7.18 -51.94 -16.01
C VAL A 14 7.33 -50.42 -16.22
N LEU A 15 8.33 -50.02 -16.96
CA LEU A 15 8.44 -48.67 -17.53
C LEU A 15 7.32 -48.53 -18.58
N THR A 16 6.17 -48.03 -18.18
CA THR A 16 5.20 -47.50 -19.11
C THR A 16 5.80 -46.15 -19.61
N GLY A 17 6.43 -46.22 -20.76
CA GLY A 17 6.83 -45.03 -21.50
C GLY A 17 5.57 -44.20 -21.84
N PHE A 18 5.33 -43.10 -21.10
CA PHE A 18 4.48 -42.06 -21.58
C PHE A 18 5.21 -41.44 -22.78
N THR A 19 4.94 -41.91 -23.97
CA THR A 19 5.19 -41.16 -25.20
C THR A 19 4.27 -39.95 -25.16
N THR A 20 4.75 -38.80 -24.67
CA THR A 20 4.13 -37.50 -24.99
C THR A 20 4.14 -37.42 -26.52
N MET A 21 3.00 -37.63 -27.17
CA MET A 21 2.84 -37.30 -28.58
C MET A 21 3.19 -35.80 -28.69
N ALA A 22 4.24 -35.47 -29.39
CA ALA A 22 4.58 -34.11 -29.72
C ALA A 22 3.36 -33.53 -30.46
N GLN A 23 2.67 -32.58 -29.86
CA GLN A 23 1.54 -31.92 -30.46
C GLN A 23 2.04 -31.22 -31.73
N SER A 24 1.42 -31.46 -32.86
CA SER A 24 1.80 -30.80 -34.10
C SER A 24 1.60 -29.30 -33.99
N GLU A 25 2.56 -28.52 -34.52
CA GLU A 25 2.57 -27.04 -34.36
C GLU A 25 2.43 -26.36 -35.73
N ILE A 26 1.81 -25.18 -35.70
CA ILE A 26 1.92 -24.19 -36.78
C ILE A 26 3.18 -23.42 -36.50
N THR A 27 4.08 -23.33 -37.51
CA THR A 27 5.33 -22.60 -37.41
C THR A 27 5.36 -21.46 -38.42
N ILE A 28 5.67 -20.25 -37.96
CA ILE A 28 5.92 -19.07 -38.80
C ILE A 28 7.43 -18.79 -38.74
N LYS A 29 8.11 -18.90 -39.87
CA LYS A 29 9.57 -18.74 -39.99
C LYS A 29 9.96 -17.38 -40.54
N ASN A 30 11.19 -16.97 -40.26
CA ASN A 30 11.74 -15.69 -40.70
C ASN A 30 11.97 -15.59 -42.22
N ASP A 31 12.26 -16.70 -42.87
CA ASP A 31 12.58 -16.82 -44.30
C ASP A 31 11.34 -16.97 -45.19
N ALA A 32 10.11 -17.05 -44.63
CA ALA A 32 8.87 -17.17 -45.33
C ALA A 32 8.11 -15.83 -45.43
N GLU A 33 7.29 -15.67 -46.46
CA GLU A 33 6.28 -14.60 -46.49
C GLU A 33 5.28 -14.78 -45.38
N LYS A 34 4.93 -13.67 -44.69
CA LYS A 34 4.10 -13.67 -43.47
C LYS A 34 2.98 -12.68 -43.60
N GLU A 35 1.75 -13.15 -43.40
CA GLU A 35 0.56 -12.34 -43.49
C GLU A 35 -0.19 -12.27 -42.16
N ILE A 36 -0.70 -11.05 -41.86
CA ILE A 36 -1.71 -10.78 -40.86
C ILE A 36 -2.97 -10.36 -41.61
N ILE A 37 -4.05 -11.08 -41.43
CA ILE A 37 -5.31 -10.77 -42.08
C ILE A 37 -6.24 -10.07 -41.08
N ALA A 38 -6.60 -8.82 -41.36
CA ALA A 38 -7.63 -8.09 -40.63
C ALA A 38 -8.97 -8.25 -41.36
N VAL A 39 -9.87 -9.09 -40.85
CA VAL A 39 -11.13 -9.45 -41.49
C VAL A 39 -12.09 -8.26 -41.64
N SER A 40 -11.92 -7.21 -40.86
CA SER A 40 -12.72 -5.97 -40.92
C SER A 40 -11.86 -4.74 -40.64
N ASP A 41 -12.34 -3.56 -41.02
CA ASP A 41 -11.67 -2.29 -40.72
C ASP A 41 -11.44 -2.10 -39.18
N ASN A 42 -12.39 -2.55 -38.38
CA ASN A 42 -12.29 -2.51 -36.92
C ASN A 42 -11.21 -3.46 -36.34
N ALA A 43 -10.74 -4.44 -37.09
CA ALA A 43 -9.63 -5.33 -36.69
C ALA A 43 -8.24 -4.75 -37.06
N LYS A 44 -8.16 -3.77 -37.99
CA LYS A 44 -6.91 -3.18 -38.45
C LYS A 44 -6.03 -2.59 -37.33
N PRO A 45 -6.56 -1.84 -36.32
CA PRO A 45 -5.72 -1.31 -35.26
C PRO A 45 -4.97 -2.41 -34.50
N ALA A 46 -5.63 -3.51 -34.15
CA ALA A 46 -4.99 -4.66 -33.50
C ALA A 46 -3.94 -5.34 -34.38
N ALA A 47 -4.20 -5.46 -35.70
CA ALA A 47 -3.25 -5.99 -36.66
C ALA A 47 -1.98 -5.12 -36.79
N VAL A 48 -2.13 -3.79 -36.79
CA VAL A 48 -1.00 -2.84 -36.79
C VAL A 48 -0.15 -3.00 -35.51
N ILE A 49 -0.77 -3.16 -34.37
CA ILE A 49 -0.06 -3.43 -33.10
C ILE A 49 0.74 -4.73 -33.23
N LEU A 50 0.12 -5.83 -33.61
CA LEU A 50 0.77 -7.11 -33.79
C LEU A 50 1.98 -7.01 -34.72
N LYS A 51 1.77 -6.42 -35.91
CA LYS A 51 2.82 -6.18 -36.90
C LYS A 51 3.98 -5.39 -36.29
N SER A 52 3.69 -4.31 -35.55
CA SER A 52 4.72 -3.43 -34.98
C SER A 52 5.69 -4.13 -34.04
N TYR A 53 5.22 -5.13 -33.28
CA TYR A 53 6.05 -5.96 -32.42
C TYR A 53 6.78 -7.05 -33.17
N LEU A 54 6.11 -7.74 -34.07
CA LEU A 54 6.70 -8.82 -34.87
C LEU A 54 7.80 -8.32 -35.80
N ASP A 55 7.65 -7.18 -36.47
CA ASP A 55 8.68 -6.57 -37.31
C ASP A 55 9.94 -6.19 -36.56
N LYS A 56 9.87 -5.95 -35.26
CA LYS A 56 11.04 -5.69 -34.41
C LYS A 56 11.75 -6.98 -33.97
N ALA A 57 11.03 -8.10 -33.94
CA ALA A 57 11.53 -9.40 -33.50
C ALA A 57 12.13 -10.21 -34.68
N PHE A 58 11.51 -10.11 -35.85
CA PHE A 58 11.91 -10.81 -37.08
C PHE A 58 12.76 -9.91 -37.97
N SER A 59 13.61 -10.53 -38.82
CA SER A 59 14.44 -9.79 -39.79
C SER A 59 13.70 -9.42 -41.09
N SER A 60 12.57 -10.07 -41.40
CA SER A 60 11.70 -9.72 -42.54
C SER A 60 10.30 -9.30 -42.05
N PRO A 61 9.69 -8.28 -42.70
CA PRO A 61 8.47 -7.69 -42.23
C PRO A 61 7.24 -8.59 -42.46
N PHE A 62 6.20 -8.39 -41.69
CA PHE A 62 4.85 -8.93 -41.91
C PHE A 62 4.05 -8.01 -42.82
N LEU A 63 3.14 -8.57 -43.63
CA LEU A 63 2.18 -7.84 -44.45
C LEU A 63 0.82 -7.84 -43.77
N ILE A 64 0.07 -6.76 -43.92
CA ILE A 64 -1.33 -6.70 -43.45
C ILE A 64 -2.25 -6.68 -44.68
N GLU A 65 -3.13 -7.67 -44.77
CA GLU A 65 -4.12 -7.81 -45.83
C GLU A 65 -5.53 -7.65 -45.24
N SER A 66 -6.47 -7.15 -46.06
CA SER A 66 -7.87 -6.93 -45.67
C SER A 66 -8.83 -8.05 -46.05
N GLU A 67 -8.41 -8.95 -46.95
CA GLU A 67 -9.20 -10.07 -47.42
C GLU A 67 -8.40 -11.37 -47.42
N ARG A 68 -9.09 -12.51 -47.28
CA ARG A 68 -8.49 -13.83 -47.45
C ARG A 68 -8.17 -14.03 -48.95
N GLY A 69 -7.12 -13.39 -49.42
CA GLY A 69 -6.62 -13.58 -50.79
C GLY A 69 -6.20 -15.03 -51.07
N ASN A 70 -6.16 -15.40 -52.35
CA ASN A 70 -5.60 -16.68 -52.84
C ASN A 70 -4.07 -16.74 -52.77
N SER A 71 -3.43 -16.15 -51.74
CA SER A 71 -2.00 -16.23 -51.59
C SER A 71 -1.57 -17.66 -51.22
N GLU A 72 -0.49 -18.15 -51.86
CA GLU A 72 0.11 -19.45 -51.55
C GLU A 72 0.79 -19.50 -50.17
N ILE A 73 0.63 -18.50 -49.32
CA ILE A 73 1.18 -18.41 -47.98
C ILE A 73 0.60 -19.49 -47.09
N THR A 74 1.47 -20.29 -46.53
CA THR A 74 1.13 -21.52 -45.81
C THR A 74 0.69 -21.33 -44.39
N SER A 75 0.97 -20.15 -43.76
CA SER A 75 0.59 -19.89 -42.38
C SER A 75 0.25 -18.41 -42.15
N LYS A 76 -0.95 -18.13 -41.67
CA LYS A 76 -1.50 -16.78 -41.48
C LYS A 76 -1.96 -16.55 -40.05
N ILE A 77 -1.89 -15.28 -39.60
CA ILE A 77 -2.52 -14.83 -38.35
C ILE A 77 -3.77 -14.02 -38.73
N ILE A 78 -4.92 -14.48 -38.34
CA ILE A 78 -6.23 -13.94 -38.74
C ILE A 78 -6.87 -13.27 -37.55
N LEU A 79 -7.17 -11.97 -37.66
CA LEU A 79 -7.83 -11.16 -36.64
C LEU A 79 -9.27 -10.91 -37.02
N GLU A 80 -10.21 -11.30 -36.16
CA GLU A 80 -11.64 -11.25 -36.43
C GLU A 80 -12.41 -10.65 -35.25
N ILE A 81 -13.31 -9.70 -35.53
CA ILE A 81 -14.32 -9.24 -34.58
C ILE A 81 -15.60 -10.01 -34.89
N SER A 82 -16.03 -10.86 -33.94
CA SER A 82 -17.25 -11.66 -34.07
C SER A 82 -18.50 -10.78 -34.03
N ASN A 83 -19.55 -11.16 -34.76
CA ASN A 83 -20.83 -10.48 -34.70
C ASN A 83 -21.45 -10.57 -33.29
N LYS A 84 -22.11 -9.51 -32.84
CA LYS A 84 -22.65 -9.27 -31.49
C LYS A 84 -23.56 -10.34 -30.88
N GLU A 85 -23.96 -11.39 -31.63
CA GLU A 85 -24.89 -12.41 -31.14
C GLU A 85 -24.25 -13.57 -30.37
N ASP A 86 -22.91 -13.69 -30.36
CA ASP A 86 -22.26 -14.74 -29.59
C ASP A 86 -22.04 -14.28 -28.14
N GLN A 87 -23.07 -14.48 -27.29
CA GLN A 87 -23.05 -14.17 -25.86
C GLN A 87 -21.87 -14.84 -25.10
N LYS A 88 -21.25 -15.87 -25.69
CA LYS A 88 -20.07 -16.55 -25.10
C LYS A 88 -18.81 -15.69 -25.11
N LEU A 89 -18.75 -14.62 -25.91
CA LEU A 89 -17.58 -13.78 -26.08
C LEU A 89 -17.71 -12.37 -25.43
N ALA A 90 -18.75 -12.09 -24.66
CA ALA A 90 -19.04 -10.72 -24.17
C ALA A 90 -17.85 -10.01 -23.50
N ASN A 91 -17.07 -10.71 -22.67
CA ASN A 91 -15.92 -10.17 -21.94
C ASN A 91 -14.69 -11.08 -22.05
N ASN A 92 -14.48 -11.75 -23.18
CA ASN A 92 -13.41 -12.69 -23.42
C ASN A 92 -12.96 -12.65 -24.87
N PHE A 93 -11.93 -13.42 -25.20
CA PHE A 93 -11.47 -13.64 -26.56
C PHE A 93 -11.03 -15.10 -26.73
N THR A 94 -10.96 -15.55 -27.97
CA THR A 94 -10.51 -16.89 -28.32
C THR A 94 -9.23 -16.84 -29.13
N ILE A 95 -8.26 -17.69 -28.81
CA ILE A 95 -7.14 -18.05 -29.66
C ILE A 95 -7.44 -19.46 -30.19
N LYS A 96 -7.66 -19.56 -31.49
CA LYS A 96 -7.99 -20.81 -32.17
C LYS A 96 -6.98 -21.08 -33.27
N THR A 97 -6.71 -22.36 -33.53
CA THR A 97 -5.87 -22.78 -34.65
C THR A 97 -6.52 -23.90 -35.43
N ASP A 98 -6.24 -23.95 -36.71
CA ASP A 98 -6.52 -25.09 -37.59
C ASP A 98 -5.18 -25.78 -37.98
N GLU A 99 -5.10 -26.37 -39.19
CA GLU A 99 -3.88 -27.00 -39.70
C GLU A 99 -2.80 -25.99 -40.10
N THR A 100 -3.16 -24.75 -40.42
CA THR A 100 -2.28 -23.77 -41.05
C THR A 100 -2.33 -22.37 -40.41
N ASN A 101 -3.45 -21.98 -39.80
CA ASN A 101 -3.71 -20.60 -39.38
C ASN A 101 -3.92 -20.45 -37.88
N ILE A 102 -3.53 -19.27 -37.35
CA ILE A 102 -3.85 -18.80 -36.01
C ILE A 102 -4.94 -17.75 -36.10
N TYR A 103 -6.05 -17.96 -35.41
CA TYR A 103 -7.18 -17.05 -35.33
C TYR A 103 -7.25 -16.37 -33.99
N LEU A 104 -7.34 -15.03 -33.99
CA LEU A 104 -7.63 -14.20 -32.83
C LEU A 104 -9.04 -13.66 -32.99
N ILE A 105 -9.99 -14.11 -32.18
CA ILE A 105 -11.40 -13.81 -32.29
C ILE A 105 -11.89 -13.11 -31.01
N ALA A 106 -12.53 -11.95 -31.16
CA ALA A 106 -13.00 -11.16 -30.03
C ALA A 106 -14.32 -10.42 -30.34
N PRO A 107 -15.10 -9.99 -29.32
CA PRO A 107 -16.38 -9.29 -29.52
C PRO A 107 -16.22 -7.83 -29.96
N ASN A 108 -15.05 -7.26 -29.75
CA ASN A 108 -14.73 -5.88 -30.11
C ASN A 108 -13.22 -5.67 -30.22
N GLU A 109 -12.83 -4.48 -30.61
CA GLU A 109 -11.44 -4.09 -30.85
C GLU A 109 -10.59 -4.13 -29.56
N LYS A 110 -11.13 -3.72 -28.40
CA LYS A 110 -10.44 -3.79 -27.09
C LYS A 110 -10.00 -5.22 -26.75
N TYR A 111 -10.91 -6.19 -26.84
CA TYR A 111 -10.61 -7.60 -26.56
C TYR A 111 -9.74 -8.25 -27.65
N LEU A 112 -9.81 -7.75 -28.89
CA LEU A 112 -8.93 -8.20 -29.96
C LEU A 112 -7.46 -7.77 -29.69
N ARG A 113 -7.22 -6.56 -29.19
CA ARG A 113 -5.89 -6.15 -28.72
C ARG A 113 -5.41 -7.05 -27.57
N TYR A 114 -6.29 -7.41 -26.65
CA TYR A 114 -5.94 -8.34 -25.56
C TYR A 114 -5.51 -9.72 -26.09
N ALA A 115 -6.16 -10.22 -27.13
CA ALA A 115 -5.75 -11.44 -27.81
C ALA A 115 -4.35 -11.31 -28.44
N VAL A 116 -4.08 -10.17 -29.09
CA VAL A 116 -2.75 -9.85 -29.67
C VAL A 116 -1.67 -9.86 -28.60
N TYR A 117 -1.87 -9.12 -27.49
CA TYR A 117 -0.87 -9.08 -26.42
C TYR A 117 -0.68 -10.45 -25.77
N THR A 118 -1.73 -11.24 -25.61
CA THR A 118 -1.63 -12.61 -25.11
C THR A 118 -0.80 -13.49 -26.04
N LEU A 119 -1.01 -13.41 -27.35
CA LEU A 119 -0.21 -14.15 -28.33
C LEU A 119 1.27 -13.72 -28.29
N LEU A 120 1.54 -12.42 -28.20
CA LEU A 120 2.90 -11.89 -28.07
C LEU A 120 3.57 -12.40 -26.78
N GLU A 121 2.85 -12.42 -25.65
CA GLU A 121 3.38 -12.95 -24.39
C GLU A 121 3.71 -14.46 -24.46
N ILE A 122 2.90 -15.24 -25.16
CA ILE A 122 3.18 -16.66 -25.43
C ILE A 122 4.50 -16.82 -26.21
N TRP A 123 4.78 -15.92 -27.13
CA TRP A 123 6.00 -15.89 -27.93
C TRP A 123 7.19 -15.20 -27.27
N GLY A 124 7.06 -14.85 -25.96
CA GLY A 124 8.18 -14.35 -25.16
C GLY A 124 8.32 -12.84 -25.13
N PHE A 125 7.42 -12.07 -25.76
CA PHE A 125 7.42 -10.61 -25.59
C PHE A 125 6.93 -10.22 -24.20
N ARG A 126 7.48 -9.15 -23.65
CA ARG A 126 7.06 -8.64 -22.34
C ARG A 126 7.02 -7.11 -22.34
N LYS A 127 6.08 -6.56 -21.59
CA LYS A 127 6.05 -5.17 -21.18
C LYS A 127 6.20 -5.13 -19.66
N PHE A 128 7.43 -4.86 -19.16
CA PHE A 128 7.72 -4.93 -17.72
C PHE A 128 7.23 -3.69 -16.97
N ASN A 129 7.30 -2.53 -17.60
CA ASN A 129 6.73 -1.28 -17.10
C ASN A 129 6.36 -0.38 -18.30
N SER A 130 5.96 0.86 -18.06
CA SER A 130 5.58 1.81 -19.13
C SER A 130 6.71 2.15 -20.11
N LYS A 131 7.98 1.96 -19.69
CA LYS A 131 9.18 2.35 -20.46
C LYS A 131 9.98 1.17 -21.00
N VAL A 132 9.72 -0.06 -20.54
CA VAL A 132 10.56 -1.23 -20.83
C VAL A 132 9.75 -2.33 -21.50
N ASP A 133 9.91 -2.42 -22.81
CA ASP A 133 9.45 -3.55 -23.61
C ASP A 133 10.64 -4.52 -23.81
N TYR A 134 10.39 -5.80 -23.58
CA TYR A 134 11.31 -6.86 -23.98
C TYR A 134 10.80 -7.48 -25.28
N ILE A 135 11.60 -7.34 -26.34
CA ILE A 135 11.32 -7.85 -27.67
C ILE A 135 12.37 -8.92 -27.97
N PRO A 136 12.00 -10.20 -28.00
CA PRO A 136 12.93 -11.28 -28.34
C PRO A 136 13.37 -11.15 -29.78
N LYS A 137 14.59 -11.64 -30.11
CA LYS A 137 14.98 -11.89 -31.50
C LYS A 137 14.57 -13.30 -31.88
N LEU A 138 13.78 -13.42 -32.94
CA LEU A 138 13.12 -14.67 -33.32
C LEU A 138 13.44 -15.07 -34.74
N ASP A 139 13.85 -16.33 -34.93
CA ASP A 139 13.95 -16.95 -36.22
C ASP A 139 12.66 -17.64 -36.65
N GLN A 140 11.86 -18.05 -35.65
CA GLN A 140 10.55 -18.63 -35.86
C GLN A 140 9.71 -18.49 -34.58
N VAL A 141 8.39 -18.58 -34.75
CA VAL A 141 7.42 -18.78 -33.65
C VAL A 141 6.53 -19.97 -33.95
N SER A 142 6.10 -20.66 -32.92
CA SER A 142 5.18 -21.81 -33.06
C SER A 142 3.96 -21.64 -32.20
N PHE A 143 2.87 -22.28 -32.63
CA PHE A 143 1.65 -22.42 -31.83
C PHE A 143 1.03 -23.81 -32.07
N PRO A 144 0.52 -24.48 -31.02
CA PRO A 144 -0.09 -25.82 -31.14
C PRO A 144 -1.28 -25.81 -32.09
N LYS A 145 -1.35 -26.79 -33.02
CA LYS A 145 -2.48 -27.01 -33.91
C LYS A 145 -3.72 -27.46 -33.16
N ASN A 146 -4.89 -27.25 -33.75
CA ASN A 146 -6.19 -27.70 -33.23
C ASN A 146 -6.47 -27.17 -31.81
N THR A 147 -5.95 -25.98 -31.50
CA THR A 147 -6.25 -25.25 -30.25
C THR A 147 -7.57 -24.51 -30.39
N ASP A 148 -8.37 -24.52 -29.33
CA ASP A 148 -9.56 -23.65 -29.21
C ASP A 148 -9.64 -23.22 -27.74
N LYS A 149 -8.93 -22.11 -27.42
CA LYS A 149 -8.78 -21.62 -26.06
C LYS A 149 -9.52 -20.30 -25.85
N ILE A 150 -10.58 -20.34 -25.05
CA ILE A 150 -11.26 -19.13 -24.57
C ILE A 150 -10.46 -18.55 -23.41
N ASN A 151 -10.13 -17.27 -23.53
CA ASN A 151 -9.42 -16.49 -22.50
C ASN A 151 -10.39 -15.47 -21.89
N LYS A 152 -10.70 -15.66 -20.62
CA LYS A 152 -11.60 -14.78 -19.86
C LYS A 152 -10.88 -14.24 -18.61
N PRO A 153 -11.18 -13.02 -18.17
CA PRO A 153 -10.61 -12.50 -16.94
C PRO A 153 -11.25 -13.15 -15.70
N SER A 154 -10.44 -13.30 -14.64
CA SER A 154 -10.94 -13.66 -13.28
C SER A 154 -11.83 -12.56 -12.71
N PHE A 155 -11.55 -11.29 -13.04
CA PHE A 155 -12.35 -10.15 -12.58
C PHE A 155 -12.84 -9.30 -13.76
N GLU A 156 -14.10 -8.84 -13.70
CA GLU A 156 -14.72 -8.01 -14.73
C GLU A 156 -14.14 -6.60 -14.78
N TYR A 157 -13.71 -6.06 -13.62
CA TYR A 157 -13.07 -4.77 -13.47
C TYR A 157 -11.70 -4.94 -12.77
N ARG A 158 -10.65 -4.32 -13.32
CA ARG A 158 -9.25 -4.56 -12.94
C ARG A 158 -8.46 -3.26 -12.98
N ALA A 159 -8.48 -2.49 -11.90
CA ALA A 159 -7.76 -1.23 -11.82
C ALA A 159 -6.58 -1.32 -10.84
N LEU A 160 -5.42 -0.82 -11.26
CA LEU A 160 -4.24 -0.65 -10.43
C LEU A 160 -3.96 0.85 -10.22
N PHE A 161 -3.67 1.24 -8.99
CA PHE A 161 -3.27 2.60 -8.68
C PHE A 161 -1.78 2.66 -8.39
N TYR A 162 -0.99 2.49 -9.46
CA TYR A 162 0.46 2.41 -9.46
C TYR A 162 1.05 3.24 -10.59
N PRO A 163 2.36 3.62 -10.53
CA PRO A 163 2.96 4.56 -11.47
C PRO A 163 2.80 4.20 -12.95
N ASP A 164 3.04 2.94 -13.32
CA ASP A 164 2.96 2.55 -14.73
C ASP A 164 1.52 2.43 -15.24
N ALA A 165 0.54 2.27 -14.33
CA ALA A 165 -0.87 2.22 -14.70
C ALA A 165 -1.43 3.58 -15.18
N TYR A 166 -0.70 4.69 -15.02
CA TYR A 166 -1.03 5.97 -15.63
C TYR A 166 -0.78 5.97 -17.15
N ASP A 167 0.09 5.08 -17.66
CA ASP A 167 0.36 4.89 -19.08
C ASP A 167 -0.70 4.00 -19.73
N GLU A 168 -1.34 4.49 -20.80
CA GLU A 168 -2.39 3.76 -21.50
C GLU A 168 -1.87 2.49 -22.16
N ALA A 169 -0.66 2.53 -22.76
CA ALA A 169 -0.08 1.37 -23.42
C ALA A 169 0.27 0.25 -22.43
N PHE A 170 0.67 0.62 -21.19
CA PHE A 170 0.84 -0.35 -20.11
C PHE A 170 -0.49 -0.98 -19.71
N ARG A 171 -1.52 -0.17 -19.48
CA ARG A 171 -2.86 -0.69 -19.15
C ARG A 171 -3.41 -1.61 -20.23
N ASP A 172 -3.28 -1.22 -21.47
CA ASP A 172 -3.79 -1.98 -22.62
C ASP A 172 -3.07 -3.34 -22.74
N TRP A 173 -1.72 -3.36 -22.67
CA TRP A 173 -0.94 -4.61 -22.66
C TRP A 173 -1.37 -5.55 -21.54
N HIS A 174 -1.56 -5.00 -20.32
CA HIS A 174 -1.89 -5.76 -19.13
C HIS A 174 -3.39 -5.94 -18.90
N LYS A 175 -4.23 -5.51 -19.86
CA LYS A 175 -5.68 -5.70 -19.84
C LYS A 175 -6.36 -5.05 -18.63
N LEU A 176 -5.88 -3.86 -18.23
CA LEU A 176 -6.36 -3.12 -17.07
C LEU A 176 -7.43 -2.10 -17.46
N ASP A 177 -8.34 -1.83 -16.54
CA ASP A 177 -9.26 -0.71 -16.56
C ASP A 177 -8.64 0.49 -15.82
N TRP A 178 -9.22 1.71 -15.99
CA TRP A 178 -8.69 2.91 -15.37
C TRP A 178 -9.80 3.69 -14.65
N HIS A 179 -9.71 3.77 -13.32
CA HIS A 179 -10.76 4.36 -12.50
C HIS A 179 -11.02 5.84 -12.78
N LEU A 180 -10.02 6.62 -13.22
CA LEU A 180 -10.22 8.03 -13.56
C LEU A 180 -11.04 8.22 -14.85
N ASP A 181 -11.00 7.26 -15.77
CA ASP A 181 -11.81 7.29 -17.01
C ASP A 181 -13.18 6.61 -16.80
N ASP A 182 -13.21 5.57 -15.95
CA ASP A 182 -14.40 4.74 -15.76
C ASP A 182 -15.41 5.35 -14.77
N PHE A 183 -14.98 6.30 -13.92
CA PHE A 183 -15.84 6.91 -12.91
C PHE A 183 -16.07 8.41 -13.19
N GLY A 184 -17.31 8.81 -13.33
CA GLY A 184 -17.69 10.23 -13.35
C GLY A 184 -17.54 10.89 -11.97
N ILE A 185 -17.64 10.08 -10.90
CA ILE A 185 -17.32 10.46 -9.53
C ILE A 185 -16.62 9.27 -8.88
N TRP A 186 -15.41 9.50 -8.34
CA TRP A 186 -14.59 8.47 -7.70
C TRP A 186 -14.48 8.64 -6.18
N GLY A 187 -14.50 7.53 -5.43
CA GLY A 187 -14.17 7.43 -4.01
C GLY A 187 -15.15 8.17 -3.10
N HIS A 188 -14.63 8.81 -2.07
CA HIS A 188 -15.39 9.67 -1.16
C HIS A 188 -16.03 10.83 -1.91
N SER A 189 -17.34 11.04 -1.76
CA SER A 189 -18.07 11.93 -2.66
C SER A 189 -19.13 12.82 -2.02
N PHE A 190 -19.49 12.63 -0.76
CA PHE A 190 -20.52 13.46 -0.11
C PHE A 190 -20.17 14.95 -0.17
N ASP A 191 -18.93 15.33 0.11
CA ASP A 191 -18.48 16.71 0.00
C ASP A 191 -18.49 17.26 -1.45
N LYS A 192 -18.30 16.39 -2.45
CA LYS A 192 -18.38 16.77 -3.87
C LYS A 192 -19.82 17.00 -4.32
N LEU A 193 -20.74 16.20 -3.77
CA LEU A 193 -22.17 16.21 -4.13
C LEU A 193 -22.97 17.25 -3.35
N LEU A 194 -22.67 17.44 -2.05
CA LEU A 194 -23.30 18.40 -1.17
C LEU A 194 -22.23 19.05 -0.26
N PRO A 195 -21.47 20.05 -0.78
CA PRO A 195 -20.37 20.68 -0.06
C PRO A 195 -20.84 21.37 1.24
N ALA A 196 -20.28 21.00 2.38
CA ALA A 196 -20.64 21.58 3.67
C ALA A 196 -20.44 23.12 3.71
N LYS A 197 -19.42 23.63 3.03
CA LYS A 197 -19.16 25.10 2.94
C LYS A 197 -20.32 25.90 2.37
N ASP A 198 -21.14 25.28 1.50
CA ASP A 198 -22.23 25.97 0.78
C ASP A 198 -23.55 25.86 1.52
N TYR A 199 -23.77 24.85 2.34
CA TYR A 199 -25.08 24.51 2.92
C TYR A 199 -25.11 24.50 4.45
N TYR A 200 -24.00 24.18 5.14
CA TYR A 200 -24.03 23.89 6.58
C TYR A 200 -24.48 25.09 7.45
N LYS A 201 -24.06 26.30 7.07
CA LYS A 201 -24.43 27.52 7.81
C LYS A 201 -25.91 27.88 7.70
N THR A 202 -26.53 27.58 6.55
CA THR A 202 -27.92 27.95 6.23
C THR A 202 -28.91 26.87 6.60
N ASP A 203 -28.56 25.61 6.42
CA ASP A 203 -29.40 24.45 6.76
C ASP A 203 -28.57 23.29 7.33
N PRO A 204 -28.17 23.35 8.61
CA PRO A 204 -27.41 22.30 9.25
C PRO A 204 -28.20 20.96 9.38
N LYS A 205 -29.52 20.94 9.15
CA LYS A 205 -30.34 19.72 9.18
C LYS A 205 -30.07 18.78 8.01
N LEU A 206 -29.44 19.26 6.94
CA LEU A 206 -28.99 18.43 5.82
C LEU A 206 -27.85 17.48 6.22
N PHE A 207 -27.14 17.81 7.28
CA PHE A 207 -25.97 17.07 7.75
C PHE A 207 -26.30 16.15 8.94
N ALA A 208 -25.43 15.18 9.17
CA ALA A 208 -25.61 14.17 10.19
C ALA A 208 -25.79 14.75 11.59
N LEU A 209 -26.76 14.27 12.33
CA LEU A 209 -26.83 14.44 13.78
C LEU A 209 -25.96 13.33 14.39
N TYR A 210 -24.86 13.65 15.02
CA TYR A 210 -23.97 12.68 15.65
C TYR A 210 -23.57 13.18 17.05
N GLU A 211 -23.73 12.33 18.06
CA GLU A 211 -23.48 12.68 19.45
C GLU A 211 -24.19 14.01 19.88
N GLY A 212 -25.44 14.17 19.46
CA GLY A 212 -26.27 15.32 19.79
C GLY A 212 -25.94 16.61 19.04
N LYS A 213 -24.98 16.61 18.12
CA LYS A 213 -24.57 17.80 17.33
C LYS A 213 -24.68 17.53 15.84
N ARG A 214 -25.01 18.58 15.06
CA ARG A 214 -24.93 18.50 13.61
C ARG A 214 -23.48 18.56 13.17
N ARG A 215 -23.09 17.62 12.30
CA ARG A 215 -21.72 17.41 11.87
C ARG A 215 -21.63 17.56 10.34
N PRO A 216 -20.83 18.52 9.86
CA PRO A 216 -20.71 18.78 8.42
C PRO A 216 -20.01 17.66 7.63
N GLU A 217 -19.33 16.75 8.33
CA GLU A 217 -18.55 15.68 7.74
C GLU A 217 -19.40 14.58 7.09
N SER A 218 -20.69 14.47 7.45
CA SER A 218 -21.57 13.45 6.87
C SER A 218 -23.00 14.00 6.65
N LEU A 219 -23.83 13.25 5.93
CA LEU A 219 -25.17 13.68 5.51
C LEU A 219 -26.28 13.03 6.35
N CYS A 220 -27.44 13.70 6.46
CA CYS A 220 -28.67 13.11 6.98
C CYS A 220 -29.40 12.37 5.83
N MET A 221 -29.17 11.08 5.68
CA MET A 221 -29.59 10.27 4.53
C MET A 221 -31.10 10.01 4.45
N THR A 222 -31.87 10.30 5.50
CA THR A 222 -33.33 10.25 5.48
C THR A 222 -33.96 11.59 5.13
N ASN A 223 -33.21 12.67 5.05
CA ASN A 223 -33.69 13.99 4.69
C ASN A 223 -33.96 14.05 3.16
N ASP A 224 -35.24 14.25 2.77
CA ASP A 224 -35.64 14.27 1.35
C ASP A 224 -35.03 15.45 0.58
N THR A 225 -34.69 16.57 1.25
CA THR A 225 -33.96 17.69 0.62
C THR A 225 -32.56 17.26 0.22
N VAL A 226 -31.85 16.49 1.07
CA VAL A 226 -30.54 15.91 0.74
C VAL A 226 -30.67 15.03 -0.50
N THR A 227 -31.67 14.13 -0.52
CA THR A 227 -31.92 13.24 -1.66
C THR A 227 -32.15 14.04 -2.95
N SER A 228 -32.98 15.09 -2.88
CA SER A 228 -33.30 15.95 -4.04
C SER A 228 -32.08 16.71 -4.57
N ILE A 229 -31.25 17.27 -3.68
CA ILE A 229 -30.02 17.97 -4.06
C ILE A 229 -29.04 16.99 -4.72
N ILE A 230 -28.84 15.80 -4.15
CA ILE A 230 -27.93 14.78 -4.69
C ILE A 230 -28.40 14.28 -6.06
N ILE A 231 -29.68 13.98 -6.23
CA ILE A 231 -30.26 13.56 -7.51
C ILE A 231 -30.03 14.65 -8.57
N LYS A 232 -30.33 15.91 -8.26
CA LYS A 232 -30.08 17.04 -9.17
C LYS A 232 -28.59 17.11 -9.56
N ARG A 233 -27.70 17.04 -8.59
CA ARG A 233 -26.26 17.14 -8.79
C ARG A 233 -25.70 15.99 -9.65
N ILE A 234 -26.13 14.77 -9.36
CA ILE A 234 -25.78 13.58 -10.17
C ILE A 234 -26.29 13.74 -11.60
N GLY A 235 -27.53 14.21 -11.82
CA GLY A 235 -28.07 14.46 -13.13
C GLY A 235 -27.24 15.48 -13.94
N GLU A 236 -26.77 16.57 -13.28
CA GLU A 236 -25.88 17.54 -13.90
C GLU A 236 -24.52 16.95 -14.30
N ILE A 237 -24.00 16.00 -13.49
CA ILE A 237 -22.74 15.32 -13.77
C ILE A 237 -22.91 14.32 -14.91
N ILE A 238 -23.96 13.50 -14.88
CA ILE A 238 -24.28 12.55 -15.96
C ILE A 238 -24.43 13.26 -17.31
N ALA A 239 -25.08 14.43 -17.32
CA ALA A 239 -25.24 15.20 -18.53
C ALA A 239 -23.91 15.73 -19.13
N LYS A 240 -22.90 15.92 -18.30
CA LYS A 240 -21.56 16.40 -18.72
C LYS A 240 -20.57 15.27 -19.01
N THR A 241 -20.80 14.09 -18.47
CA THR A 241 -19.92 12.92 -18.58
C THR A 241 -20.77 11.70 -18.98
N PRO A 242 -21.20 11.58 -20.26
CA PRO A 242 -22.18 10.57 -20.66
C PRO A 242 -21.65 9.12 -20.65
N ASP A 243 -20.34 8.92 -20.75
CA ASP A 243 -19.73 7.61 -20.99
C ASP A 243 -19.09 6.90 -19.77
N PRO A 244 -18.96 7.49 -18.55
CA PRO A 244 -18.37 6.75 -17.44
C PRO A 244 -19.26 5.57 -17.02
N LYS A 245 -18.62 4.48 -16.62
CA LYS A 245 -19.30 3.26 -16.17
C LYS A 245 -19.98 3.44 -14.82
N PHE A 246 -19.39 4.29 -13.94
CA PHE A 246 -19.79 4.38 -12.53
C PHE A 246 -19.82 5.83 -12.00
N TYR A 247 -20.68 6.04 -10.97
CA TYR A 247 -20.74 7.26 -10.18
C TYR A 247 -20.69 6.90 -8.68
N SER A 248 -19.69 7.34 -7.95
CA SER A 248 -19.60 7.09 -6.51
C SER A 248 -20.57 7.99 -5.75
N VAL A 249 -21.33 7.39 -4.83
CA VAL A 249 -22.13 8.09 -3.81
C VAL A 249 -21.76 7.47 -2.46
N SER A 250 -20.71 8.05 -1.83
CA SER A 250 -20.05 7.47 -0.66
C SER A 250 -19.79 8.49 0.42
N GLN A 251 -19.83 8.03 1.67
CA GLN A 251 -19.42 8.81 2.84
C GLN A 251 -18.00 9.34 2.70
N ASN A 252 -17.68 10.40 3.44
CA ASN A 252 -16.33 10.92 3.58
C ASN A 252 -15.44 9.97 4.40
N ASP A 253 -14.14 10.26 4.47
CA ASP A 253 -13.18 9.42 5.19
C ASP A 253 -13.21 9.69 6.70
N ASP A 254 -14.32 9.33 7.30
CA ASP A 254 -14.55 9.45 8.75
C ASP A 254 -15.57 8.38 9.21
N ALA A 255 -15.73 8.27 10.55
CA ALA A 255 -16.65 7.33 11.17
C ALA A 255 -18.01 7.97 11.54
N ILE A 256 -18.32 9.18 11.03
CA ILE A 256 -19.53 9.93 11.39
C ILE A 256 -20.71 9.46 10.55
N TYR A 257 -21.83 9.22 11.20
CA TYR A 257 -23.12 8.88 10.58
C TYR A 257 -24.29 9.56 11.29
N CYS A 258 -25.45 9.62 10.67
CA CYS A 258 -26.59 10.32 11.25
C CYS A 258 -27.34 9.45 12.27
N GLU A 259 -27.54 9.99 13.48
CA GLU A 259 -28.29 9.41 14.60
C GLU A 259 -29.64 10.10 14.83
N CYS A 260 -30.15 10.88 13.87
CA CYS A 260 -31.50 11.41 13.98
C CYS A 260 -32.55 10.26 14.07
N SER A 261 -33.73 10.52 14.58
CA SER A 261 -34.76 9.50 14.83
C SER A 261 -35.01 8.58 13.65
N GLU A 262 -35.12 9.14 12.43
CA GLU A 262 -35.41 8.39 11.21
C GLU A 262 -34.20 7.57 10.71
N CYS A 263 -33.00 8.15 10.70
CA CYS A 263 -31.79 7.40 10.36
C CYS A 263 -31.55 6.27 11.36
N LYS A 264 -31.73 6.52 12.66
CA LYS A 264 -31.58 5.53 13.73
C LYS A 264 -32.53 4.35 13.54
N LEU A 265 -33.81 4.60 13.25
CA LEU A 265 -34.80 3.54 12.97
C LEU A 265 -34.38 2.66 11.79
N LEU A 266 -33.88 3.25 10.67
CA LEU A 266 -33.37 2.49 9.55
C LEU A 266 -32.13 1.70 9.89
N ASN A 267 -31.21 2.29 10.65
CA ASN A 267 -29.97 1.65 11.07
C ASN A 267 -30.26 0.45 11.99
N GLU A 268 -31.14 0.58 12.97
CA GLU A 268 -31.58 -0.52 13.83
C GLU A 268 -32.27 -1.64 13.04
N LYS A 269 -33.13 -1.28 12.08
CA LYS A 269 -33.86 -2.23 11.23
C LYS A 269 -32.95 -3.02 10.30
N HIS A 270 -31.86 -2.41 9.82
CA HIS A 270 -31.00 -2.96 8.75
C HIS A 270 -29.57 -3.25 9.22
N GLY A 271 -29.34 -3.36 10.52
CA GLY A 271 -28.12 -3.92 11.11
C GLY A 271 -26.97 -2.93 11.33
N GLY A 272 -27.19 -1.62 11.17
CA GLY A 272 -26.19 -0.58 11.40
C GLY A 272 -26.28 0.60 10.45
N PRO A 273 -25.31 1.54 10.47
CA PRO A 273 -25.29 2.74 9.63
C PRO A 273 -25.43 2.50 8.12
N GLN A 274 -25.06 1.33 7.65
CA GLN A 274 -25.30 0.89 6.27
C GLN A 274 -26.81 0.85 5.92
N GLY A 275 -27.69 0.72 6.90
CA GLY A 275 -29.14 0.72 6.67
C GLY A 275 -29.64 2.02 6.07
N SER A 276 -29.33 3.16 6.67
CA SER A 276 -29.68 4.47 6.12
C SER A 276 -28.93 4.77 4.81
N LEU A 277 -27.67 4.34 4.67
CA LEU A 277 -26.90 4.53 3.46
C LEU A 277 -27.54 3.81 2.25
N TYR A 278 -27.80 2.51 2.35
CA TYR A 278 -28.38 1.75 1.23
C TYR A 278 -29.84 2.09 0.97
N TYR A 279 -30.61 2.52 1.97
CA TYR A 279 -31.92 3.10 1.76
C TYR A 279 -31.85 4.37 0.88
N PHE A 280 -30.92 5.27 1.19
CA PHE A 280 -30.66 6.48 0.42
C PHE A 280 -30.17 6.17 -1.00
N LEU A 281 -29.20 5.27 -1.14
CA LEU A 281 -28.65 4.84 -2.44
C LEU A 281 -29.72 4.23 -3.33
N ASN A 282 -30.61 3.39 -2.78
CA ASN A 282 -31.70 2.79 -3.55
C ASN A 282 -32.64 3.86 -4.14
N LYS A 283 -32.96 4.94 -3.41
CA LYS A 283 -33.74 6.08 -3.95
C LYS A 283 -33.05 6.72 -5.16
N ILE A 284 -31.72 6.93 -5.07
CA ILE A 284 -30.93 7.51 -6.17
C ILE A 284 -30.86 6.54 -7.36
N ALA A 285 -30.55 5.27 -7.11
CA ALA A 285 -30.37 4.25 -8.14
C ALA A 285 -31.65 4.01 -8.97
N ILE A 286 -32.82 4.03 -8.34
CA ILE A 286 -34.12 3.92 -9.00
C ILE A 286 -34.39 5.12 -9.92
N HIS A 287 -33.93 6.31 -9.50
CA HIS A 287 -34.10 7.53 -10.30
C HIS A 287 -33.26 7.52 -11.58
N PHE A 288 -32.09 6.82 -11.56
CA PHE A 288 -31.19 6.70 -12.71
C PHE A 288 -30.95 5.23 -13.09
N PRO A 289 -31.95 4.55 -13.68
CA PRO A 289 -31.87 3.10 -13.91
C PRO A 289 -30.83 2.66 -14.95
N LYS A 290 -30.29 3.61 -15.74
CA LYS A 290 -29.23 3.35 -16.74
C LYS A 290 -27.81 3.67 -16.21
N ALA A 291 -27.68 4.29 -15.05
CA ALA A 291 -26.39 4.62 -14.46
C ALA A 291 -26.02 3.60 -13.38
N ASN A 292 -24.75 3.27 -13.25
CA ASN A 292 -24.24 2.43 -12.17
C ASN A 292 -23.67 3.30 -11.06
N PHE A 293 -23.94 2.93 -9.83
CA PHE A 293 -23.50 3.63 -8.64
C PHE A 293 -22.55 2.76 -7.84
N SER A 294 -21.41 3.33 -7.39
CA SER A 294 -20.59 2.68 -6.38
C SER A 294 -20.76 3.36 -5.02
N THR A 295 -20.49 2.61 -3.98
CA THR A 295 -20.39 3.14 -2.61
C THR A 295 -19.36 2.35 -1.83
N LEU A 296 -18.65 3.03 -0.89
CA LEU A 296 -17.64 2.39 -0.06
C LEU A 296 -18.30 1.61 1.09
N ALA A 297 -18.02 0.32 1.17
CA ALA A 297 -18.31 -0.50 2.34
C ALA A 297 -17.09 -0.43 3.28
N TYR A 298 -17.04 0.61 4.11
CA TYR A 298 -15.85 1.05 4.83
C TYR A 298 -16.22 1.57 6.22
N LEU A 299 -15.38 1.34 7.22
CA LEU A 299 -15.58 1.73 8.61
C LEU A 299 -16.99 1.33 9.13
N GLN A 300 -17.84 2.31 9.47
CA GLN A 300 -19.17 2.08 10.02
C GLN A 300 -20.15 1.38 9.06
N THR A 301 -19.88 1.38 7.76
CA THR A 301 -20.70 0.72 6.73
C THR A 301 -20.08 -0.55 6.18
N TYR A 302 -19.10 -1.12 6.90
CA TYR A 302 -18.29 -2.27 6.51
C TYR A 302 -19.11 -3.54 6.23
N GLN A 303 -20.21 -3.76 6.98
CA GLN A 303 -21.11 -4.90 6.80
C GLN A 303 -22.20 -4.59 5.78
N PRO A 304 -22.74 -5.60 5.05
CA PRO A 304 -23.91 -5.39 4.22
C PRO A 304 -25.15 -5.09 5.05
N PRO A 305 -26.14 -4.37 4.50
CA PRO A 305 -27.42 -4.16 5.18
C PRO A 305 -28.18 -5.48 5.29
N THR A 306 -28.85 -5.70 6.43
CA THR A 306 -29.76 -6.83 6.65
C THR A 306 -31.20 -6.45 6.29
N ASN A 307 -31.95 -7.41 5.71
CA ASN A 307 -33.38 -7.21 5.37
C ASN A 307 -33.65 -5.99 4.46
N LEU A 308 -32.66 -5.60 3.64
CA LEU A 308 -32.78 -4.54 2.65
C LEU A 308 -32.19 -5.02 1.32
N LYS A 309 -33.00 -5.07 0.28
CA LYS A 309 -32.53 -5.43 -1.05
C LYS A 309 -31.76 -4.25 -1.67
N ILE A 310 -30.55 -4.51 -2.10
CA ILE A 310 -29.71 -3.53 -2.81
C ILE A 310 -30.17 -3.48 -4.26
N ALA A 311 -30.31 -2.27 -4.82
CA ALA A 311 -30.69 -2.09 -6.22
C ALA A 311 -29.61 -2.69 -7.16
N PRO A 312 -30.00 -3.27 -8.32
CA PRO A 312 -29.10 -4.03 -9.20
C PRO A 312 -28.02 -3.19 -9.86
N ASN A 313 -28.16 -1.87 -9.88
CA ASN A 313 -27.19 -0.93 -10.41
C ASN A 313 -26.34 -0.26 -9.28
N ILE A 314 -26.29 -0.85 -8.08
CA ILE A 314 -25.39 -0.46 -7.01
C ILE A 314 -24.27 -1.50 -6.86
N TYR A 315 -23.04 -1.02 -6.88
CA TYR A 315 -21.79 -1.78 -6.78
C TYR A 315 -21.09 -1.40 -5.47
N PRO A 316 -21.29 -2.14 -4.37
CA PRO A 316 -20.53 -1.94 -3.15
C PRO A 316 -19.05 -2.18 -3.41
N LEU A 317 -18.21 -1.26 -2.93
CA LEU A 317 -16.76 -1.35 -2.98
C LEU A 317 -16.26 -1.66 -1.56
N PHE A 318 -16.00 -2.92 -1.28
CA PHE A 318 -15.58 -3.40 0.03
C PHE A 318 -14.12 -3.06 0.31
N CYS A 319 -13.84 -2.41 1.43
CA CYS A 319 -12.53 -1.85 1.78
C CYS A 319 -11.98 -2.48 3.06
N PRO A 320 -11.32 -3.66 3.01
CA PRO A 320 -10.72 -4.31 4.18
C PRO A 320 -9.36 -3.71 4.50
N ILE A 321 -9.33 -2.51 5.09
CA ILE A 321 -8.09 -1.78 5.39
C ILE A 321 -7.29 -2.44 6.52
N ASP A 322 -7.96 -2.89 7.58
CA ASP A 322 -7.34 -3.44 8.79
C ASP A 322 -6.98 -4.92 8.62
N LEU A 323 -5.94 -5.20 7.82
CA LEU A 323 -5.43 -6.56 7.57
C LEU A 323 -3.94 -6.66 7.81
N ASN A 324 -3.50 -7.83 8.28
CA ASN A 324 -2.10 -8.21 8.25
C ASN A 324 -1.67 -8.52 6.81
N ARG A 325 -0.90 -7.63 6.20
CA ARG A 325 -0.45 -7.76 4.81
C ARG A 325 0.71 -8.76 4.65
N GLY A 326 1.35 -9.16 5.75
CA GLY A 326 2.44 -10.14 5.75
C GLY A 326 1.99 -11.60 5.72
N LYS A 327 0.67 -11.86 5.72
CA LYS A 327 0.08 -13.19 5.61
C LYS A 327 -1.11 -13.18 4.65
N SER A 328 -1.34 -14.30 3.96
CA SER A 328 -2.57 -14.43 3.18
C SER A 328 -3.79 -14.43 4.11
N ILE A 329 -4.87 -13.79 3.66
CA ILE A 329 -6.11 -13.60 4.43
C ILE A 329 -6.65 -14.96 4.92
N ALA A 330 -6.57 -16.01 4.09
CA ALA A 330 -7.03 -17.34 4.44
C ALA A 330 -6.24 -17.99 5.59
N ASN A 331 -4.96 -17.63 5.75
CA ASN A 331 -4.04 -18.19 6.73
C ASN A 331 -3.87 -17.34 8.00
N GLU A 332 -4.50 -16.17 8.06
CA GLU A 332 -4.44 -15.29 9.22
C GLU A 332 -5.66 -15.49 10.13
N SER A 333 -5.42 -15.88 11.38
CA SER A 333 -6.49 -16.17 12.35
C SER A 333 -7.44 -15.00 12.61
N ASN A 334 -6.91 -13.77 12.56
CA ASN A 334 -7.68 -12.54 12.79
C ASN A 334 -8.52 -12.13 11.57
N SER A 335 -8.29 -12.73 10.41
CA SER A 335 -9.04 -12.43 9.17
C SER A 335 -10.38 -13.17 9.04
N LYS A 336 -10.76 -14.00 9.98
CA LYS A 336 -12.05 -14.76 9.94
C LYS A 336 -13.25 -13.85 9.77
N ASN A 337 -13.25 -12.68 10.40
CA ASN A 337 -14.31 -11.70 10.26
C ASN A 337 -14.37 -11.10 8.85
N VAL A 338 -13.23 -10.89 8.21
CA VAL A 338 -13.14 -10.39 6.83
C VAL A 338 -13.73 -11.41 5.86
N ILE A 339 -13.34 -12.69 5.99
CA ILE A 339 -13.87 -13.77 5.15
C ILE A 339 -15.39 -13.90 5.32
N LYS A 340 -15.88 -13.87 6.57
CA LYS A 340 -17.32 -13.90 6.83
C LYS A 340 -18.04 -12.67 6.24
N THR A 341 -17.42 -11.50 6.30
CA THR A 341 -18.00 -10.29 5.71
C THR A 341 -18.05 -10.38 4.19
N LEU A 342 -17.02 -10.92 3.52
CA LEU A 342 -17.06 -11.21 2.08
C LEU A 342 -18.22 -12.16 1.73
N GLN A 343 -18.41 -13.22 2.51
CA GLN A 343 -19.53 -14.17 2.32
C GLN A 343 -20.90 -13.48 2.52
N ASN A 344 -21.02 -12.62 3.51
CA ASN A 344 -22.25 -11.85 3.75
C ASN A 344 -22.54 -10.89 2.56
N TRP A 345 -21.50 -10.22 2.05
CA TRP A 345 -21.62 -9.37 0.87
C TRP A 345 -22.02 -10.15 -0.39
N ASN A 346 -21.41 -11.32 -0.60
CA ASN A 346 -21.77 -12.19 -1.72
C ASN A 346 -23.24 -12.65 -1.66
N ALA A 347 -23.79 -12.82 -0.45
CA ALA A 347 -25.21 -13.12 -0.27
C ALA A 347 -26.12 -11.89 -0.50
N ALA A 348 -25.62 -10.67 -0.27
CA ALA A 348 -26.40 -9.43 -0.36
C ALA A 348 -26.45 -8.84 -1.78
N THR A 349 -25.45 -9.07 -2.61
CA THR A 349 -25.35 -8.53 -3.98
C THR A 349 -24.56 -9.45 -4.91
N SER A 350 -24.90 -9.41 -6.21
CA SER A 350 -24.09 -10.05 -7.28
C SER A 350 -23.00 -9.14 -7.84
N HIS A 351 -22.89 -7.91 -7.37
CA HIS A 351 -22.01 -6.85 -7.90
C HIS A 351 -21.01 -6.34 -6.87
N LEU A 352 -20.41 -7.25 -6.10
CA LEU A 352 -19.40 -6.88 -5.12
C LEU A 352 -18.08 -6.51 -5.83
N TYR A 353 -17.60 -5.31 -5.58
CA TYR A 353 -16.24 -4.87 -5.91
C TYR A 353 -15.41 -4.78 -4.63
N LEU A 354 -14.08 -4.73 -4.77
CA LEU A 354 -13.16 -4.67 -3.63
C LEU A 354 -12.08 -3.62 -3.86
N TRP A 355 -11.80 -2.85 -2.82
CA TRP A 355 -10.65 -1.94 -2.74
C TRP A 355 -9.58 -2.59 -1.87
N ASP A 356 -8.54 -3.12 -2.49
CA ASP A 356 -7.41 -3.73 -1.77
C ASP A 356 -6.26 -2.74 -1.59
N TYR A 357 -5.45 -2.99 -0.56
CA TYR A 357 -4.31 -2.16 -0.16
C TYR A 357 -3.06 -3.03 -0.18
N THR A 358 -2.11 -2.73 -1.06
CA THR A 358 -0.98 -3.61 -1.34
C THR A 358 0.39 -3.02 -1.01
N VAL A 359 0.43 -1.80 -0.48
CA VAL A 359 1.65 -1.07 -0.14
C VAL A 359 1.58 -0.43 1.23
N GLN A 360 2.69 0.13 1.68
CA GLN A 360 2.79 0.88 2.91
C GLN A 360 2.67 2.38 2.61
N PHE A 361 1.68 3.07 3.19
CA PHE A 361 1.40 4.48 2.91
C PHE A 361 2.30 5.44 3.68
N SER A 362 2.71 5.05 4.88
CA SER A 362 3.58 5.90 5.72
C SER A 362 5.04 5.92 5.29
N ASN A 363 5.47 4.98 4.44
CA ASN A 363 6.88 4.82 4.05
C ASN A 363 6.97 4.12 2.69
N TYR A 364 6.83 4.84 1.58
CA TYR A 364 6.77 4.27 0.22
C TYR A 364 8.01 3.45 -0.17
N LEU A 365 9.18 3.83 0.33
CA LEU A 365 10.44 3.14 0.04
C LEU A 365 10.75 2.00 1.00
N SER A 366 10.10 1.93 2.18
CA SER A 366 10.37 0.84 3.12
C SER A 366 10.04 -0.52 2.49
N PRO A 367 10.94 -1.53 2.58
CA PRO A 367 10.62 -2.88 2.14
C PRO A 367 9.32 -3.39 2.77
N PHE A 368 8.41 -3.87 1.92
CA PHE A 368 7.08 -4.34 2.32
C PHE A 368 6.82 -5.75 1.78
N PRO A 369 7.30 -6.80 2.49
CA PRO A 369 7.38 -8.17 2.00
C PRO A 369 6.02 -8.89 2.00
N ASN A 370 5.13 -8.52 1.09
CA ASN A 370 3.79 -9.09 0.92
C ASN A 370 3.52 -9.72 -0.46
N LEU A 371 4.49 -9.76 -1.37
CA LEU A 371 4.32 -10.31 -2.72
C LEU A 371 3.79 -11.76 -2.70
N HIS A 372 4.22 -12.55 -1.72
CA HIS A 372 3.83 -13.95 -1.55
C HIS A 372 2.36 -14.14 -1.16
N THR A 373 1.66 -13.07 -0.76
CA THR A 373 0.24 -13.13 -0.38
C THR A 373 -0.71 -12.84 -1.55
N PHE A 374 -0.22 -12.28 -2.65
CA PHE A 374 -1.05 -11.76 -3.73
C PHE A 374 -1.92 -12.85 -4.39
N ALA A 375 -1.31 -13.96 -4.79
CA ALA A 375 -2.03 -15.05 -5.46
C ALA A 375 -3.14 -15.63 -4.57
N ASP A 376 -2.83 -15.93 -3.31
CA ASP A 376 -3.80 -16.49 -2.37
C ASP A 376 -4.97 -15.52 -2.10
N ASN A 377 -4.67 -14.22 -1.95
CA ASN A 377 -5.68 -13.22 -1.66
C ASN A 377 -6.60 -12.98 -2.86
N LEU A 378 -6.04 -12.84 -4.07
CA LEU A 378 -6.86 -12.64 -5.27
C LEU A 378 -7.72 -13.86 -5.57
N LYS A 379 -7.17 -15.06 -5.39
CA LYS A 379 -7.94 -16.31 -5.52
C LYS A 379 -9.08 -16.39 -4.49
N LEU A 380 -8.83 -15.98 -3.24
CA LEU A 380 -9.88 -15.88 -2.22
C LEU A 380 -10.99 -14.90 -2.63
N PHE A 381 -10.64 -13.76 -3.21
CA PHE A 381 -11.63 -12.78 -3.68
C PHE A 381 -12.46 -13.33 -4.84
N GLU A 382 -11.85 -13.97 -5.82
CA GLU A 382 -12.55 -14.63 -6.93
C GLU A 382 -13.51 -15.71 -6.41
N GLN A 383 -13.06 -16.57 -5.50
CA GLN A 383 -13.87 -17.64 -4.87
C GLN A 383 -15.05 -17.09 -4.06
N ASN A 384 -14.96 -15.85 -3.57
CA ASN A 384 -16.06 -15.14 -2.91
C ASN A 384 -16.83 -14.21 -3.85
N ASN A 385 -16.79 -14.49 -5.18
CA ASN A 385 -17.58 -13.84 -6.21
C ASN A 385 -17.37 -12.30 -6.28
N VAL A 386 -16.19 -11.80 -5.89
CA VAL A 386 -15.79 -10.41 -6.16
C VAL A 386 -15.71 -10.23 -7.68
N LYS A 387 -16.38 -9.22 -8.22
CA LYS A 387 -16.46 -8.97 -9.66
C LYS A 387 -15.42 -8.00 -10.17
N GLY A 388 -14.96 -7.11 -9.32
CA GLY A 388 -13.95 -6.14 -9.71
C GLY A 388 -13.07 -5.72 -8.56
N LEU A 389 -11.84 -5.30 -8.90
CA LEU A 389 -10.88 -4.80 -7.93
C LEU A 389 -10.34 -3.43 -8.35
N PHE A 390 -10.23 -2.56 -7.35
CA PHE A 390 -9.32 -1.44 -7.34
C PHE A 390 -8.19 -1.76 -6.36
N VAL A 391 -6.98 -1.92 -6.86
CA VAL A 391 -5.80 -2.25 -6.04
C VAL A 391 -5.01 -0.98 -5.82
N GLN A 392 -5.09 -0.46 -4.59
CA GLN A 392 -4.34 0.73 -4.20
C GLN A 392 -2.88 0.39 -3.96
N GLY A 393 -2.03 1.10 -4.70
CA GLY A 393 -0.58 1.09 -4.58
C GLY A 393 -0.04 2.48 -4.23
N TYR A 394 1.04 2.87 -4.87
CA TYR A 394 1.79 4.10 -4.62
C TYR A 394 1.28 5.32 -5.44
N ALA A 395 0.09 5.26 -6.03
CA ALA A 395 -0.37 6.25 -7.00
C ALA A 395 0.64 6.40 -8.16
N ASP A 396 1.06 7.62 -8.48
CA ASP A 396 2.06 7.91 -9.51
C ASP A 396 3.51 7.99 -8.97
N VAL A 397 3.71 7.69 -7.68
CA VAL A 397 5.04 7.72 -7.03
C VAL A 397 5.67 6.33 -7.05
N PRO A 398 6.90 6.13 -7.56
CA PRO A 398 7.58 4.86 -7.44
C PRO A 398 7.96 4.54 -5.99
N GLY A 399 7.62 3.32 -5.53
CA GLY A 399 7.96 2.80 -4.20
C GLY A 399 8.72 1.47 -4.26
N ASP A 400 8.76 0.75 -3.12
CA ASP A 400 9.44 -0.54 -2.98
C ASP A 400 8.92 -1.55 -4.01
N PHE A 401 9.82 -2.02 -4.91
CA PHE A 401 9.51 -2.97 -5.99
C PHE A 401 8.27 -2.62 -6.81
N SER A 402 8.00 -1.34 -7.04
CA SER A 402 6.77 -0.89 -7.70
C SER A 402 6.53 -1.58 -9.05
N GLU A 403 7.57 -1.77 -9.88
CA GLU A 403 7.47 -2.42 -11.18
C GLU A 403 7.09 -3.92 -11.07
N LEU A 404 7.72 -4.64 -10.14
CA LEU A 404 7.40 -6.06 -9.91
C LEU A 404 5.99 -6.23 -9.35
N ARG A 405 5.61 -5.39 -8.37
CA ARG A 405 4.27 -5.43 -7.75
C ARG A 405 3.17 -5.27 -8.79
N GLN A 406 3.23 -4.21 -9.57
CA GLN A 406 2.20 -3.94 -10.57
C GLN A 406 2.21 -4.96 -11.72
N TYR A 407 3.37 -5.50 -12.11
CA TYR A 407 3.45 -6.59 -13.08
C TYR A 407 2.74 -7.85 -12.57
N LEU A 408 3.03 -8.30 -11.35
CA LEU A 408 2.40 -9.49 -10.76
C LEU A 408 0.90 -9.30 -10.55
N LEU A 409 0.50 -8.16 -9.98
CA LEU A 409 -0.91 -7.84 -9.76
C LEU A 409 -1.70 -7.79 -11.08
N SER A 410 -1.14 -7.18 -12.13
CA SER A 410 -1.81 -7.12 -13.43
C SER A 410 -2.05 -8.50 -14.04
N LYS A 411 -1.10 -9.43 -13.88
CA LYS A 411 -1.25 -10.82 -14.34
C LYS A 411 -2.31 -11.57 -13.54
N LEU A 412 -2.26 -11.44 -12.19
CA LEU A 412 -3.21 -12.09 -11.30
C LEU A 412 -4.63 -11.53 -11.42
N LEU A 413 -4.80 -10.26 -11.72
CA LEU A 413 -6.13 -9.67 -11.97
C LEU A 413 -6.79 -10.24 -13.23
N TRP A 414 -5.99 -10.67 -14.21
CA TRP A 414 -6.51 -11.35 -15.40
C TRP A 414 -6.75 -12.85 -15.14
N ASP A 415 -5.78 -13.51 -14.49
CA ASP A 415 -5.81 -14.96 -14.24
C ASP A 415 -5.21 -15.27 -12.86
N THR A 416 -6.05 -15.63 -11.89
CA THR A 416 -5.63 -15.95 -10.51
C THR A 416 -4.90 -17.28 -10.40
N GLU A 417 -4.92 -18.13 -11.44
CA GLU A 417 -4.29 -19.45 -11.44
C GLU A 417 -2.86 -19.45 -12.01
N ILE A 418 -2.29 -18.29 -12.33
CA ILE A 418 -0.90 -18.24 -12.80
C ILE A 418 0.07 -18.72 -11.73
N ASP A 419 1.16 -19.35 -12.15
CA ASP A 419 2.30 -19.63 -11.26
C ASP A 419 3.07 -18.32 -10.98
N ILE A 420 2.80 -17.74 -9.80
CA ILE A 420 3.40 -16.48 -9.37
C ILE A 420 4.93 -16.59 -9.21
N GLN A 421 5.46 -17.77 -8.84
CA GLN A 421 6.91 -17.96 -8.68
C GLN A 421 7.60 -17.94 -10.03
N SER A 422 7.07 -18.67 -11.01
CA SER A 422 7.56 -18.67 -12.39
C SER A 422 7.45 -17.28 -13.03
N THR A 423 6.31 -16.59 -12.80
CA THR A 423 6.07 -15.23 -13.30
C THR A 423 7.04 -14.22 -12.67
N THR A 424 7.32 -14.33 -11.38
CA THR A 424 8.33 -13.51 -10.69
C THR A 424 9.72 -13.77 -11.27
N ALA A 425 10.11 -15.03 -11.44
CA ALA A 425 11.42 -15.38 -12.02
C ALA A 425 11.56 -14.88 -13.47
N ASP A 426 10.50 -14.94 -14.26
CA ASP A 426 10.48 -14.38 -15.63
C ASP A 426 10.68 -12.85 -15.61
N PHE A 427 9.94 -12.14 -14.77
CA PHE A 427 10.17 -10.70 -14.59
C PHE A 427 11.60 -10.38 -14.18
N LEU A 428 12.13 -11.06 -13.15
CA LEU A 428 13.47 -10.76 -12.64
C LEU A 428 14.53 -10.98 -13.71
N ARG A 429 14.46 -12.08 -14.47
CA ARG A 429 15.40 -12.34 -15.58
C ARG A 429 15.33 -11.27 -16.67
N GLY A 430 14.12 -10.92 -17.09
CA GLY A 430 13.94 -9.96 -18.17
C GLY A 430 14.23 -8.52 -17.78
N PHE A 431 13.91 -8.15 -16.54
CA PHE A 431 14.05 -6.77 -16.05
C PHE A 431 15.43 -6.49 -15.45
N TYR A 432 16.00 -7.44 -14.70
CA TYR A 432 17.26 -7.27 -13.98
C TYR A 432 18.44 -8.07 -14.57
N GLY A 433 18.22 -8.87 -15.63
CA GLY A 433 19.27 -9.58 -16.35
C GLY A 433 20.19 -10.40 -15.44
N ALA A 434 21.50 -10.17 -15.52
CA ALA A 434 22.51 -10.89 -14.73
C ALA A 434 22.37 -10.65 -13.20
N ALA A 435 21.72 -9.59 -12.75
CA ALA A 435 21.47 -9.31 -11.33
C ALA A 435 20.31 -10.15 -10.75
N ALA A 436 19.46 -10.76 -11.58
CA ALA A 436 18.26 -11.47 -11.17
C ALA A 436 18.49 -12.52 -10.07
N PRO A 437 19.55 -13.36 -10.08
CA PRO A 437 19.75 -14.35 -9.01
C PRO A 437 19.96 -13.76 -7.63
N SER A 438 20.69 -12.66 -7.49
CA SER A 438 20.93 -11.98 -6.20
C SER A 438 19.67 -11.27 -5.73
N ILE A 439 18.88 -10.67 -6.63
CA ILE A 439 17.59 -10.05 -6.30
C ILE A 439 16.57 -11.12 -5.87
N GLN A 440 16.52 -12.27 -6.52
CA GLN A 440 15.67 -13.39 -6.12
C GLN A 440 16.00 -13.87 -4.69
N LYS A 441 17.30 -13.98 -4.36
CA LYS A 441 17.75 -14.32 -3.00
C LYS A 441 17.34 -13.24 -1.98
N TYR A 442 17.48 -11.96 -2.35
CA TYR A 442 17.06 -10.85 -1.52
C TYR A 442 15.56 -10.92 -1.20
N LEU A 443 14.70 -11.07 -2.20
CA LEU A 443 13.26 -11.21 -2.01
C LEU A 443 12.89 -12.42 -1.14
N SER A 444 13.53 -13.56 -1.39
CA SER A 444 13.31 -14.79 -0.62
C SER A 444 13.71 -14.63 0.84
N LEU A 445 14.87 -14.02 1.10
CA LEU A 445 15.37 -13.78 2.45
C LEU A 445 14.50 -12.75 3.20
N LEU A 446 14.10 -11.67 2.52
CA LEU A 446 13.21 -10.65 3.10
C LEU A 446 11.88 -11.27 3.53
N THR A 447 11.28 -12.10 2.68
CA THR A 447 10.04 -12.81 2.98
C THR A 447 10.22 -13.80 4.13
N ALA A 448 11.29 -14.60 4.13
CA ALA A 448 11.57 -15.56 5.18
C ALA A 448 11.77 -14.90 6.55
N ASN A 449 12.49 -13.77 6.60
CA ASN A 449 12.71 -13.01 7.82
C ASN A 449 11.41 -12.38 8.34
N GLN A 450 10.53 -11.88 7.46
CA GLN A 450 9.22 -11.36 7.86
C GLN A 450 8.33 -12.47 8.45
N GLN A 451 8.28 -13.64 7.81
CA GLN A 451 7.51 -14.78 8.30
C GLN A 451 8.04 -15.31 9.64
N ALA A 452 9.37 -15.43 9.79
CA ALA A 452 10.01 -15.85 11.03
C ALA A 452 9.74 -14.88 12.19
N GLY A 453 9.73 -13.58 11.92
CA GLY A 453 9.45 -12.53 12.90
C GLY A 453 8.00 -12.46 13.35
N ASN A 454 7.08 -13.12 12.64
CA ASN A 454 5.63 -13.12 12.90
C ASN A 454 5.03 -11.72 13.15
N GLN A 455 5.65 -10.68 12.57
CA GLN A 455 5.22 -9.30 12.75
C GLN A 455 3.93 -9.03 11.99
N TYR A 456 3.01 -8.31 12.64
CA TYR A 456 1.85 -7.74 11.97
C TYR A 456 2.32 -6.67 10.99
N LEU A 457 2.07 -6.87 9.71
CA LEU A 457 2.46 -5.95 8.65
C LEU A 457 1.24 -5.16 8.19
N ASP A 458 1.07 -3.97 8.72
CA ASP A 458 0.02 -3.04 8.31
C ASP A 458 0.52 -1.98 7.33
N ILE A 459 -0.40 -1.19 6.81
CA ILE A 459 -0.11 -0.15 5.81
C ILE A 459 0.50 1.13 6.39
N TYR A 460 0.65 1.23 7.71
CA TYR A 460 1.16 2.41 8.44
C TYR A 460 2.47 2.16 9.20
N SER A 461 2.93 0.91 9.28
CA SER A 461 4.20 0.58 9.93
C SER A 461 5.41 1.03 9.07
N GLY A 462 6.62 0.84 9.59
CA GLY A 462 7.82 1.31 8.88
C GLY A 462 9.12 0.70 9.40
N PRO A 463 10.26 1.28 9.01
CA PRO A 463 11.58 0.80 9.38
C PRO A 463 11.82 0.68 10.89
N ILE A 464 11.22 1.57 11.67
CA ILE A 464 11.39 1.59 13.13
C ILE A 464 10.64 0.42 13.78
N GLN A 465 9.38 0.17 13.37
CA GLN A 465 8.57 -0.92 13.90
C GLN A 465 9.16 -2.29 13.55
N SER A 466 9.85 -2.37 12.40
CA SER A 466 10.43 -3.61 11.88
C SER A 466 11.91 -3.83 12.25
N ARG A 467 12.51 -2.93 13.04
CA ARG A 467 13.95 -2.92 13.39
C ARG A 467 14.45 -4.13 14.18
N ASN A 468 13.57 -4.86 14.82
CA ASN A 468 13.91 -6.05 15.60
C ASN A 468 13.49 -7.36 14.93
N THR A 469 12.94 -7.26 13.71
CA THR A 469 12.42 -8.40 12.92
C THR A 469 13.10 -8.43 11.55
N PHE A 470 12.35 -8.34 10.48
CA PHE A 470 12.89 -8.47 9.11
C PHE A 470 13.76 -7.29 8.64
N LEU A 471 13.77 -6.15 9.34
CA LEU A 471 14.67 -5.02 9.10
C LEU A 471 15.68 -4.85 10.24
N SER A 472 16.05 -5.94 10.94
CA SER A 472 17.10 -5.89 11.97
C SER A 472 18.46 -5.50 11.35
N PRO A 473 19.38 -4.92 12.12
CA PRO A 473 20.71 -4.56 11.60
C PRO A 473 21.46 -5.73 10.94
N GLU A 474 21.28 -6.93 11.46
CA GLU A 474 21.88 -8.17 10.94
C GLU A 474 21.24 -8.55 9.59
N ALA A 475 19.92 -8.46 9.48
CA ALA A 475 19.19 -8.69 8.23
C ALA A 475 19.56 -7.64 7.18
N MET A 476 19.62 -6.36 7.57
CA MET A 476 20.02 -5.26 6.70
C MET A 476 21.41 -5.46 6.10
N THR A 477 22.37 -5.98 6.87
CA THR A 477 23.71 -6.30 6.38
C THR A 477 23.68 -7.37 5.29
N GLN A 478 22.84 -8.40 5.44
CA GLN A 478 22.68 -9.46 4.44
C GLN A 478 22.00 -8.94 3.17
N TYR A 479 20.98 -8.09 3.31
CA TYR A 479 20.31 -7.46 2.17
C TYR A 479 21.26 -6.57 1.38
N ASP A 480 22.05 -5.76 2.07
CA ASP A 480 23.04 -4.89 1.46
C ASP A 480 24.09 -5.68 0.67
N GLN A 481 24.57 -6.81 1.21
CA GLN A 481 25.46 -7.71 0.50
C GLN A 481 24.83 -8.21 -0.81
N LEU A 482 23.57 -8.68 -0.78
CA LEU A 482 22.89 -9.20 -1.98
C LEU A 482 22.64 -8.12 -3.04
N ILE A 483 22.33 -6.88 -2.62
CA ILE A 483 22.18 -5.75 -3.56
C ILE A 483 23.56 -5.32 -4.11
N ASN A 484 24.63 -5.42 -3.34
CA ASN A 484 26.00 -5.21 -3.83
C ASN A 484 26.39 -6.26 -4.87
N GLU A 485 26.11 -7.54 -4.61
CA GLU A 485 26.32 -8.63 -5.59
C GLU A 485 25.53 -8.37 -6.88
N ALA A 486 24.27 -7.95 -6.77
CA ALA A 486 23.43 -7.57 -7.92
C ALA A 486 24.06 -6.41 -8.71
N SER A 487 24.56 -5.37 -8.02
CA SER A 487 25.23 -4.22 -8.65
C SER A 487 26.49 -4.65 -9.40
N LEU A 488 27.32 -5.50 -8.79
CA LEU A 488 28.56 -5.98 -9.41
C LEU A 488 28.30 -6.82 -10.67
N ALA A 489 27.21 -7.60 -10.70
CA ALA A 489 26.84 -8.42 -11.84
C ALA A 489 26.49 -7.60 -13.10
N VAL A 490 26.12 -6.32 -12.94
CA VAL A 490 25.62 -5.46 -14.04
C VAL A 490 26.39 -4.15 -14.21
N THR A 491 27.59 -4.02 -13.65
CA THR A 491 28.38 -2.77 -13.68
C THR A 491 28.64 -2.20 -15.08
N LYS A 492 28.58 -3.03 -16.13
CA LYS A 492 28.79 -2.64 -17.53
C LYS A 492 27.47 -2.50 -18.29
N ASP A 493 26.34 -2.72 -17.66
CA ASP A 493 25.02 -2.64 -18.29
C ASP A 493 24.34 -1.31 -17.95
N ASN A 494 24.43 -0.36 -18.89
CA ASN A 494 23.86 0.97 -18.74
C ASN A 494 22.33 0.99 -18.64
N LEU A 495 21.63 -0.08 -19.01
CA LEU A 495 20.18 -0.17 -18.92
C LEU A 495 19.72 -0.76 -17.57
N ILE A 496 20.51 -1.68 -17.01
CA ILE A 496 20.12 -2.39 -15.78
C ILE A 496 20.70 -1.70 -14.53
N THR A 497 21.91 -1.16 -14.59
CA THR A 497 22.55 -0.46 -13.45
C THR A 497 21.62 0.57 -12.78
N PRO A 498 20.90 1.46 -13.50
CA PRO A 498 19.96 2.40 -12.87
C PRO A 498 18.83 1.72 -12.11
N ARG A 499 18.38 0.53 -12.55
CA ARG A 499 17.32 -0.23 -11.88
C ARG A 499 17.79 -0.78 -10.54
N ILE A 500 19.05 -1.20 -10.44
CA ILE A 500 19.63 -1.64 -9.17
C ILE A 500 19.88 -0.45 -8.25
N THR A 501 20.32 0.70 -8.77
CA THR A 501 20.46 1.94 -8.01
C THR A 501 19.12 2.36 -7.41
N LYS A 502 18.04 2.30 -8.18
CA LYS A 502 16.68 2.56 -7.68
C LYS A 502 16.27 1.59 -6.57
N LEU A 503 16.52 0.28 -6.75
CA LEU A 503 16.21 -0.74 -5.75
C LEU A 503 16.96 -0.50 -4.43
N ARG A 504 18.22 -0.02 -4.48
CA ARG A 504 19.02 0.32 -3.30
C ARG A 504 18.40 1.42 -2.45
N LEU A 505 17.62 2.34 -3.04
CA LEU A 505 16.98 3.44 -2.28
C LEU A 505 16.12 2.94 -1.13
N ALA A 506 15.52 1.75 -1.27
CA ALA A 506 14.74 1.13 -0.21
C ALA A 506 15.61 0.82 1.04
N LEU A 507 16.80 0.27 0.86
CA LEU A 507 17.73 -0.01 1.96
C LEU A 507 18.32 1.26 2.55
N GLU A 508 18.70 2.24 1.72
CA GLU A 508 19.19 3.55 2.17
C GLU A 508 18.15 4.24 3.06
N TYR A 509 16.89 4.24 2.65
CA TYR A 509 15.80 4.80 3.44
C TYR A 509 15.67 4.13 4.82
N VAL A 510 15.72 2.78 4.87
CA VAL A 510 15.71 2.04 6.15
C VAL A 510 16.90 2.43 7.05
N TYR A 511 18.11 2.48 6.49
CA TYR A 511 19.31 2.89 7.25
C TYR A 511 19.16 4.29 7.83
N PHE A 512 18.60 5.25 7.07
CA PHE A 512 18.41 6.61 7.57
C PHE A 512 17.35 6.67 8.66
N GLU A 513 16.19 6.07 8.48
CA GLU A 513 15.15 6.06 9.50
C GLU A 513 15.62 5.37 10.78
N GLN A 514 16.27 4.22 10.66
CA GLN A 514 16.84 3.53 11.82
C GLN A 514 18.00 4.30 12.44
N SER A 515 18.82 5.03 11.68
CA SER A 515 19.93 5.81 12.24
C SER A 515 19.44 6.98 13.11
N LYS A 516 18.31 7.61 12.74
CA LYS A 516 17.65 8.61 13.59
C LYS A 516 17.22 8.00 14.92
N PHE A 517 16.62 6.80 14.88
CA PHE A 517 16.14 6.09 16.05
C PHE A 517 17.31 5.64 16.96
N TYR A 518 18.36 5.06 16.40
CA TYR A 518 19.48 4.54 17.19
C TYR A 518 20.38 5.64 17.80
N GLY A 519 20.40 6.83 17.23
CA GLY A 519 21.18 7.95 17.74
C GLY A 519 22.68 7.66 17.75
N LYS A 520 23.26 7.26 18.89
CA LYS A 520 24.69 6.89 19.03
C LYS A 520 24.95 5.38 19.04
N ASP A 521 23.89 4.56 19.04
CA ASP A 521 24.01 3.10 19.11
C ASP A 521 23.96 2.47 17.71
N LYS A 522 24.46 1.24 17.56
CA LYS A 522 24.44 0.45 16.32
C LYS A 522 24.91 1.28 15.10
N HIS A 523 24.07 1.36 14.05
CA HIS A 523 24.30 2.20 12.86
C HIS A 523 23.63 3.58 13.00
N GLY A 524 23.56 4.10 14.22
CA GLY A 524 23.00 5.41 14.52
C GLY A 524 23.72 6.56 13.83
N MET A 525 23.12 7.74 13.86
CA MET A 525 23.63 8.90 13.13
C MET A 525 24.83 9.59 13.78
N PHE A 526 25.14 9.28 15.04
CA PHE A 526 26.19 9.97 15.80
C PHE A 526 27.31 9.02 16.27
N THR A 527 28.53 9.55 16.26
CA THR A 527 29.68 9.01 16.99
C THR A 527 30.04 9.94 18.16
N ILE A 528 30.74 9.40 19.16
CA ILE A 528 31.30 10.19 20.26
C ILE A 528 32.78 10.46 19.94
N ASN A 529 33.16 11.74 19.85
CA ASN A 529 34.55 12.14 19.61
C ASN A 529 35.42 12.04 20.88
N GLU A 530 36.73 12.30 20.77
CA GLU A 530 37.69 12.26 21.88
C GLU A 530 37.34 13.22 23.02
N LYS A 531 36.53 14.26 22.76
CA LYS A 531 36.07 15.22 23.77
C LYS A 531 34.74 14.82 24.41
N GLY A 532 34.18 13.66 24.06
CA GLY A 532 32.88 13.21 24.55
C GLY A 532 31.67 13.87 23.86
N LEU A 533 31.88 14.60 22.77
CA LEU A 533 30.83 15.28 22.04
C LEU A 533 30.26 14.39 20.92
N LYS A 534 28.97 14.50 20.67
CA LYS A 534 28.28 13.79 19.57
C LYS A 534 28.57 14.49 18.24
N GLU A 535 29.08 13.74 17.29
CA GLU A 535 29.33 14.19 15.92
C GLU A 535 28.57 13.29 14.93
N VAL A 536 28.06 13.88 13.88
CA VAL A 536 27.41 13.11 12.80
C VAL A 536 28.42 12.16 12.16
N ASN A 537 28.03 10.91 11.97
CA ASN A 537 28.87 9.92 11.32
C ASN A 537 29.39 10.42 9.96
N LYS A 538 30.71 10.26 9.76
CA LYS A 538 31.40 10.78 8.58
C LYS A 538 30.72 10.30 7.28
N GLY A 539 30.41 11.23 6.39
CA GLY A 539 29.79 10.97 5.10
C GLY A 539 28.27 10.74 5.14
N LEU A 540 27.65 10.65 6.31
CA LEU A 540 26.22 10.32 6.41
C LEU A 540 25.33 11.42 5.80
N ASN A 541 25.63 12.70 6.08
CA ASN A 541 24.90 13.82 5.47
C ASN A 541 25.00 13.82 3.93
N GLU A 542 26.15 13.46 3.40
CA GLU A 542 26.36 13.33 1.95
C GLU A 542 25.56 12.15 1.37
N ARG A 543 25.51 11.01 2.08
CA ARG A 543 24.66 9.89 1.65
C ARG A 543 23.18 10.29 1.55
N VAL A 544 22.68 11.04 2.54
CA VAL A 544 21.27 11.50 2.52
C VAL A 544 21.04 12.52 1.40
N ARG A 545 22.04 13.39 1.11
CA ARG A 545 21.95 14.31 -0.04
C ARG A 545 21.86 13.54 -1.36
N VAL A 546 22.75 12.57 -1.57
CA VAL A 546 22.76 11.71 -2.77
C VAL A 546 21.47 10.90 -2.89
N PHE A 547 20.97 10.38 -1.78
CA PHE A 547 19.67 9.69 -1.73
C PHE A 547 18.53 10.62 -2.20
N SER A 548 18.46 11.86 -1.68
CA SER A 548 17.45 12.83 -2.09
C SER A 548 17.50 13.13 -3.60
N GLU A 549 18.71 13.27 -4.16
CA GLU A 549 18.91 13.50 -5.59
C GLU A 549 18.48 12.27 -6.41
N SER A 550 18.93 11.08 -5.99
CA SER A 550 18.57 9.82 -6.67
C SER A 550 17.07 9.52 -6.62
N CYS A 551 16.38 9.90 -5.54
CA CYS A 551 14.92 9.81 -5.49
C CYS A 551 14.28 10.64 -6.61
N LYS A 552 14.69 11.90 -6.75
CA LYS A 552 14.16 12.81 -7.80
C LYS A 552 14.44 12.31 -9.21
N GLU A 553 15.66 11.83 -9.47
CA GLU A 553 16.06 11.25 -10.76
C GLU A 553 15.20 10.03 -11.13
N ASN A 554 14.71 9.28 -10.15
CA ASN A 554 13.84 8.13 -10.32
C ASN A 554 12.33 8.45 -10.24
N GLY A 555 11.96 9.75 -10.24
CA GLY A 555 10.56 10.19 -10.19
C GLY A 555 9.88 10.04 -8.84
N ILE A 556 10.65 9.81 -7.76
CA ILE A 556 10.14 9.73 -6.40
C ILE A 556 10.11 11.15 -5.86
N TYR A 557 8.93 11.75 -5.81
CA TYR A 557 8.75 13.15 -5.39
C TYR A 557 8.16 13.29 -3.98
N GLU A 558 7.66 12.20 -3.40
CA GLU A 558 7.26 12.11 -1.98
C GLU A 558 7.63 10.73 -1.40
N LEU A 559 7.85 10.66 -0.09
CA LEU A 559 8.32 9.45 0.61
C LEU A 559 7.21 8.70 1.35
N SER A 560 6.04 9.31 1.47
CA SER A 560 4.82 8.75 2.06
C SER A 560 3.61 9.48 1.50
N GLU A 561 2.42 8.93 1.64
CA GLU A 561 1.18 9.57 1.18
C GLU A 561 1.00 10.96 1.81
N GLY A 562 1.03 12.02 0.97
CA GLY A 562 0.97 13.40 1.42
C GLY A 562 2.14 13.85 2.32
N GLY A 563 3.26 13.12 2.27
CA GLY A 563 4.41 13.33 3.14
C GLY A 563 5.50 14.23 2.55
N LEU A 564 6.71 14.04 3.07
CA LEU A 564 7.85 14.88 2.66
C LEU A 564 8.32 14.57 1.24
N SER A 565 8.67 15.62 0.51
CA SER A 565 9.50 15.45 -0.68
C SER A 565 10.94 15.06 -0.29
N PRO A 566 11.72 14.46 -1.20
CA PRO A 566 13.14 14.15 -0.94
C PRO A 566 13.96 15.38 -0.50
N ASP A 567 13.69 16.56 -1.08
CA ASP A 567 14.37 17.80 -0.68
C ASP A 567 14.00 18.27 0.73
N GLN A 568 12.71 18.11 1.10
CA GLN A 568 12.26 18.41 2.47
C GLN A 568 12.86 17.41 3.46
N TYR A 569 12.90 16.13 3.11
CA TYR A 569 13.54 15.08 3.90
C TYR A 569 15.01 15.40 4.19
N TYR A 570 15.79 15.81 3.17
CA TYR A 570 17.18 16.21 3.36
C TYR A 570 17.31 17.45 4.25
N LYS A 571 16.45 18.46 4.06
CA LYS A 571 16.46 19.68 4.93
C LYS A 571 16.17 19.32 6.39
N GLU A 572 15.15 18.49 6.64
CA GLU A 572 14.82 18.05 7.99
C GLU A 572 15.93 17.18 8.59
N TRP A 573 16.56 16.34 7.78
CA TRP A 573 17.74 15.57 8.22
C TRP A 573 18.84 16.48 8.76
N ILE A 574 19.19 17.54 8.06
CA ILE A 574 20.21 18.49 8.52
C ILE A 574 19.81 19.18 9.82
N GLU A 575 18.55 19.46 10.04
CA GLU A 575 18.07 20.01 11.32
C GLU A 575 18.12 18.97 12.46
N ILE A 576 17.74 17.72 12.18
CA ILE A 576 17.82 16.61 13.14
C ILE A 576 19.29 16.39 13.58
N THR A 577 20.25 16.48 12.66
CA THR A 577 21.68 16.30 13.01
C THR A 577 22.23 17.34 13.99
N LYS A 578 21.56 18.48 14.11
CA LYS A 578 21.93 19.54 15.10
C LYS A 578 21.23 19.34 16.45
N ASN A 579 20.30 18.38 16.54
CA ASN A 579 19.38 18.26 17.68
C ASN A 579 19.93 17.36 18.79
N THR A 580 21.23 17.48 19.06
CA THR A 580 21.92 16.80 20.17
C THR A 580 22.18 17.73 21.34
N THR A 581 22.38 17.16 22.51
CA THR A 581 22.74 17.87 23.71
C THR A 581 23.82 17.09 24.48
N ASN A 582 24.62 17.80 25.31
CA ASN A 582 25.50 17.17 26.25
C ASN A 582 25.16 17.73 27.62
N HIS A 583 24.83 16.84 28.55
CA HIS A 583 24.41 17.23 29.90
C HIS A 583 24.82 16.19 30.94
N LEU A 584 24.76 16.55 32.20
CA LEU A 584 25.22 15.70 33.31
C LEU A 584 24.39 14.44 33.54
N GLY A 585 23.13 14.44 33.08
CA GLY A 585 22.21 13.33 33.23
C GLY A 585 22.36 12.23 32.18
N GLU A 586 23.33 12.36 31.24
CA GLU A 586 23.51 11.31 30.23
C GLU A 586 23.90 9.97 30.88
N ASN A 587 23.23 8.91 30.46
CA ASN A 587 23.43 7.53 30.90
C ASN A 587 23.11 7.25 32.39
N ILE A 588 22.44 8.15 33.11
CA ILE A 588 21.93 7.80 34.44
C ILE A 588 20.84 6.75 34.35
N ALA A 589 20.60 6.02 35.42
CA ALA A 589 19.49 5.09 35.48
C ALA A 589 18.16 5.84 35.59
N VAL A 590 17.22 5.47 34.72
CA VAL A 590 15.86 5.98 34.67
C VAL A 590 14.89 4.82 34.80
N ASN A 591 13.95 4.92 35.74
CA ASN A 591 12.93 3.93 35.99
C ASN A 591 11.56 4.47 35.55
N PHE A 592 10.86 3.78 34.68
CA PHE A 592 9.45 4.01 34.40
C PHE A 592 8.60 3.36 35.47
N ILE A 593 7.96 4.15 36.34
CA ILE A 593 6.97 3.67 37.30
C ILE A 593 5.67 3.40 36.54
N THR A 594 5.27 4.31 35.66
CA THR A 594 4.23 4.08 34.64
C THR A 594 4.91 3.74 33.33
N ALA A 595 4.65 2.56 32.78
CA ALA A 595 5.19 2.15 31.47
C ALA A 595 4.64 3.04 30.34
N PRO A 596 5.49 3.43 29.38
CA PRO A 596 5.03 4.07 28.14
C PRO A 596 4.16 3.12 27.31
N ALA A 597 3.42 3.64 26.35
CA ALA A 597 2.70 2.83 25.36
C ALA A 597 3.69 2.01 24.52
N GLU A 598 3.38 0.77 24.23
CA GLU A 598 4.27 -0.17 23.54
C GLU A 598 4.78 0.38 22.21
N ASP A 599 3.91 0.95 21.40
CA ASP A 599 4.23 1.55 20.10
C ASP A 599 5.13 2.79 20.21
N PHE A 600 5.15 3.43 21.37
CA PHE A 600 5.87 4.69 21.63
C PHE A 600 6.89 4.58 22.78
N SER A 601 7.39 3.39 23.02
CA SER A 601 8.37 3.11 24.07
C SER A 601 9.81 3.50 23.69
N ALA A 602 10.05 3.95 22.47
CA ALA A 602 11.34 4.30 21.91
C ALA A 602 12.43 3.23 22.21
N LYS A 603 13.59 3.65 22.76
CA LYS A 603 14.68 2.77 23.21
C LYS A 603 14.54 2.35 24.68
N GLY A 604 13.34 2.45 25.26
CA GLY A 604 13.12 2.28 26.71
C GLY A 604 13.54 3.52 27.50
N SER A 605 13.75 3.37 28.80
CA SER A 605 14.06 4.50 29.69
C SER A 605 15.35 5.25 29.36
N TYR A 606 16.27 4.57 28.68
CA TYR A 606 17.53 5.16 28.19
C TYR A 606 17.28 6.29 27.17
N ALA A 607 16.22 6.24 26.39
CA ALA A 607 15.88 7.27 25.40
C ALA A 607 15.67 8.67 26.02
N LEU A 608 15.39 8.75 27.32
CA LEU A 608 15.21 10.03 28.01
C LEU A 608 16.51 10.67 28.50
N VAL A 609 17.65 9.99 28.31
CA VAL A 609 18.98 10.44 28.85
C VAL A 609 20.14 10.04 27.91
N ASP A 610 19.87 9.93 26.60
CA ASP A 610 20.93 9.53 25.65
C ASP A 610 21.60 10.72 24.93
N GLY A 611 21.11 11.93 25.20
CA GLY A 611 21.63 13.17 24.67
C GLY A 611 21.15 13.45 23.24
N VAL A 612 20.06 12.81 22.79
CA VAL A 612 19.45 13.04 21.48
C VAL A 612 18.03 13.52 21.68
N ARG A 613 17.76 14.75 21.30
CA ARG A 613 16.41 15.34 21.41
C ARG A 613 15.47 14.83 20.35
N GLY A 614 14.18 14.82 20.65
CA GLY A 614 13.12 14.60 19.70
C GLY A 614 13.01 15.71 18.64
N TYR A 615 12.44 15.39 17.51
CA TYR A 615 12.16 16.34 16.43
C TYR A 615 10.66 16.42 16.15
N LYS A 616 10.24 17.15 15.12
CA LYS A 616 8.82 17.33 14.78
C LYS A 616 8.09 16.04 14.40
N ASP A 617 8.81 15.00 14.00
CA ASP A 617 8.26 13.66 13.79
C ASP A 617 8.19 12.92 15.13
N PHE A 618 7.00 12.54 15.56
CA PHE A 618 6.76 11.83 16.82
C PHE A 618 7.42 10.44 16.88
N ASN A 619 7.85 9.87 15.75
CA ASN A 619 8.63 8.63 15.71
C ASN A 619 10.13 8.85 15.99
N SER A 620 10.60 10.11 16.01
CA SER A 620 12.00 10.46 16.15
C SER A 620 12.35 10.83 17.59
N ASN A 621 12.84 9.87 18.39
CA ASN A 621 13.34 10.01 19.77
C ASN A 621 12.31 10.55 20.80
N TRP A 622 11.04 10.22 20.64
CA TRP A 622 10.00 10.53 21.60
C TRP A 622 9.54 9.27 22.35
N THR A 623 9.33 9.38 23.65
CA THR A 623 8.69 8.36 24.48
C THR A 623 7.30 8.84 24.86
N GLY A 624 6.27 8.01 24.61
CA GLY A 624 4.86 8.41 24.69
C GLY A 624 4.00 7.61 25.67
N TRP A 625 3.09 8.29 26.37
CA TRP A 625 2.10 7.72 27.29
C TRP A 625 0.70 8.02 26.78
N TYR A 626 0.03 6.99 26.28
CA TYR A 626 -1.29 7.09 25.67
C TYR A 626 -2.40 6.88 26.71
N GLY A 627 -3.13 7.92 27.04
CA GLY A 627 -4.23 7.89 28.03
C GLY A 627 -3.80 7.57 29.47
N THR A 628 -2.50 7.68 29.78
CA THR A 628 -1.93 7.45 31.10
C THR A 628 -1.04 8.62 31.53
N ASN A 629 -0.78 8.72 32.83
CA ASN A 629 0.10 9.76 33.39
C ASN A 629 1.52 9.20 33.58
N PRO A 630 2.55 9.77 32.94
CA PRO A 630 3.93 9.39 33.20
C PRO A 630 4.33 9.59 34.67
N GLU A 631 4.90 8.55 35.27
CA GLU A 631 5.62 8.64 36.52
C GLU A 631 7.02 8.05 36.30
N ILE A 632 8.06 8.90 36.46
CA ILE A 632 9.44 8.61 36.04
C ILE A 632 10.36 8.92 37.24
N GLU A 633 11.26 7.99 37.55
CA GLU A 633 12.26 8.15 38.58
C GLU A 633 13.65 8.21 37.96
N LEU A 634 14.40 9.28 38.24
CA LEU A 634 15.80 9.47 37.85
C LEU A 634 16.71 9.16 39.06
N ILE A 635 17.75 8.36 38.86
CA ILE A 635 18.76 8.11 39.90
C ILE A 635 19.86 9.15 39.74
N THR A 636 19.82 10.18 40.61
CA THR A 636 20.72 11.35 40.52
C THR A 636 21.81 11.35 41.57
N GLN A 637 22.00 10.24 42.27
CA GLN A 637 23.04 10.10 43.30
C GLN A 637 24.42 10.49 42.74
N ASN A 638 25.11 11.39 43.47
CA ASN A 638 26.43 11.95 43.15
C ASN A 638 26.46 12.94 41.96
N LEU A 639 25.32 13.41 41.48
CA LEU A 639 25.26 14.45 40.44
C LEU A 639 25.12 15.85 41.08
N GLU A 640 26.02 16.75 40.69
CA GLU A 640 25.96 18.17 41.06
C GLU A 640 25.29 18.98 39.95
N PHE A 641 23.97 19.14 40.00
CA PHE A 641 23.21 19.94 39.07
C PHE A 641 22.20 20.86 39.78
N CYS A 642 21.82 21.94 39.12
CA CYS A 642 20.83 22.87 39.64
C CYS A 642 19.74 23.22 38.61
N ARG A 643 19.83 22.69 37.39
CA ARG A 643 18.86 22.98 36.34
C ARG A 643 18.46 21.69 35.61
N MET A 644 17.15 21.52 35.41
CA MET A 644 16.54 20.43 34.68
C MET A 644 15.72 20.99 33.51
N ARG A 645 15.81 20.37 32.34
CA ARG A 645 15.04 20.75 31.15
C ARG A 645 14.42 19.50 30.54
N ILE A 646 13.17 19.63 30.05
CA ILE A 646 12.41 18.58 29.39
C ILE A 646 11.67 19.22 28.21
N ASN A 647 11.62 18.54 27.06
CA ASN A 647 10.75 18.95 25.98
C ASN A 647 9.51 18.06 25.91
N PHE A 648 8.40 18.68 25.54
CA PHE A 648 7.12 18.03 25.26
C PHE A 648 6.72 18.32 23.82
N LEU A 649 6.20 17.29 23.12
CA LEU A 649 5.68 17.44 21.77
C LEU A 649 4.21 17.87 21.85
N ASP A 650 3.80 18.87 21.09
CA ASP A 650 2.42 19.22 20.79
C ASP A 650 2.14 19.00 19.29
N ASP A 651 1.52 17.87 18.96
CA ASP A 651 1.04 17.54 17.62
C ASP A 651 -0.41 17.05 17.73
N GLN A 652 -1.32 18.01 17.79
CA GLN A 652 -2.73 17.77 18.07
C GLN A 652 -3.42 16.94 16.97
N ARG A 653 -2.89 16.92 15.75
CA ARG A 653 -3.41 16.09 14.65
C ARG A 653 -3.26 14.59 14.96
N HIS A 654 -2.25 14.24 15.74
CA HIS A 654 -1.95 12.88 16.18
C HIS A 654 -2.35 12.62 17.64
N TRP A 655 -3.22 13.48 18.23
CA TRP A 655 -3.67 13.40 19.63
C TRP A 655 -2.55 13.51 20.66
N ILE A 656 -1.44 14.16 20.31
CA ILE A 656 -0.29 14.44 21.19
C ILE A 656 -0.44 15.86 21.72
N PHE A 657 -0.41 16.00 23.05
CA PHE A 657 -0.65 17.27 23.72
C PHE A 657 0.41 17.54 24.78
N ILE A 658 0.67 18.82 25.04
CA ILE A 658 1.42 19.21 26.25
C ILE A 658 0.66 18.77 27.49
N PRO A 659 1.33 18.40 28.59
CA PRO A 659 0.68 17.96 29.81
C PRO A 659 -0.12 19.09 30.45
N GLU A 660 -1.08 18.75 31.34
CA GLU A 660 -1.75 19.72 32.19
C GLU A 660 -0.80 20.27 33.26
N LYS A 661 -0.02 19.35 33.86
CA LYS A 661 0.80 19.67 35.02
C LYS A 661 2.00 18.72 35.14
N ILE A 662 3.10 19.24 35.65
CA ILE A 662 4.27 18.46 36.09
C ILE A 662 4.50 18.72 37.58
N THR A 663 4.70 17.66 38.36
CA THR A 663 5.07 17.69 39.77
C THR A 663 6.42 17.03 39.95
N VAL A 664 7.36 17.69 40.62
CA VAL A 664 8.73 17.22 40.86
C VAL A 664 8.94 16.97 42.34
N TYR A 665 9.41 15.77 42.63
CA TYR A 665 9.83 15.37 43.99
C TYR A 665 11.29 15.02 44.01
N GLY A 666 11.97 15.33 45.14
CA GLY A 666 13.34 14.88 45.45
C GLY A 666 13.33 13.88 46.60
N PHE A 667 14.19 12.86 46.51
CA PHE A 667 14.35 11.84 47.56
C PHE A 667 15.62 12.08 48.36
N ARG A 668 15.46 12.35 49.66
CA ARG A 668 16.55 12.42 50.63
C ARG A 668 16.06 11.96 52.01
N ASN A 669 16.98 11.53 52.86
CA ASN A 669 16.67 11.08 54.23
C ASN A 669 15.50 10.07 54.27
N GLN A 670 15.43 9.15 53.28
CA GLN A 670 14.43 8.12 53.15
C GLN A 670 12.97 8.67 52.91
N LYS A 671 12.82 9.92 52.48
CA LYS A 671 11.54 10.56 52.22
C LYS A 671 11.51 11.27 50.86
N TRP A 672 10.35 11.28 50.23
CA TRP A 672 10.08 12.13 49.11
C TRP A 672 9.60 13.49 49.56
N GLU A 673 10.24 14.55 49.07
CA GLU A 673 9.92 15.94 49.35
C GLU A 673 9.45 16.62 48.07
N LEU A 674 8.38 17.39 48.14
CA LEU A 674 7.89 18.18 47.02
C LEU A 674 8.86 19.31 46.69
N ILE A 675 9.32 19.39 45.46
CA ILE A 675 10.17 20.47 44.97
C ILE A 675 9.31 21.55 44.33
N THR A 676 8.48 21.15 43.34
CA THR A 676 7.64 22.11 42.66
C THR A 676 6.43 21.45 42.02
N VAL A 677 5.40 22.28 41.71
CA VAL A 677 4.26 21.96 40.87
C VAL A 677 4.15 23.04 39.82
N ASN A 678 4.13 22.68 38.56
CA ASN A 678 3.98 23.62 37.46
C ASN A 678 2.82 23.20 36.55
N SER A 679 1.92 24.14 36.21
CA SER A 679 0.79 23.94 35.29
C SER A 679 1.08 24.63 33.95
N PHE A 680 0.71 23.99 32.83
CA PHE A 680 1.00 24.49 31.49
C PHE A 680 -0.08 25.42 30.92
N GLY A 681 -1.18 25.61 31.60
CA GLY A 681 -2.31 26.42 31.16
C GLY A 681 -3.28 25.68 30.22
N ASN A 682 -4.22 26.42 29.66
CA ASN A 682 -5.25 25.84 28.80
C ASN A 682 -4.69 25.56 27.39
N LEU A 683 -5.13 24.47 26.80
CA LEU A 683 -4.84 24.16 25.41
C LEU A 683 -5.53 25.14 24.46
N THR A 684 -4.87 25.48 23.37
CA THR A 684 -5.43 26.18 22.23
C THR A 684 -5.35 25.32 20.98
N ALA A 685 -6.35 25.41 20.10
CA ALA A 685 -6.35 24.63 18.87
C ALA A 685 -5.14 25.00 17.98
N SER A 686 -4.41 24.00 17.52
CA SER A 686 -3.26 24.19 16.64
C SER A 686 -3.19 23.06 15.59
N GLU A 687 -2.85 23.44 14.36
CA GLU A 687 -2.45 22.51 13.29
C GLU A 687 -0.92 22.40 13.16
N SER A 688 -0.19 23.22 13.88
CA SER A 688 1.28 23.23 13.85
C SER A 688 1.87 22.26 14.86
N ILE A 689 2.97 21.61 14.48
CA ILE A 689 3.77 20.80 15.39
C ILE A 689 4.69 21.72 16.19
N ILE A 690 4.60 21.66 17.52
CA ILE A 690 5.34 22.54 18.44
C ILE A 690 6.12 21.67 19.43
N ILE A 691 7.41 21.99 19.64
CA ILE A 691 8.21 21.42 20.71
C ILE A 691 8.22 22.43 21.85
N LYS A 692 7.54 22.08 22.95
CA LYS A 692 7.43 22.92 24.12
C LYS A 692 8.54 22.59 25.12
N ASN A 693 9.41 23.55 25.36
CA ASN A 693 10.44 23.45 26.37
C ASN A 693 9.89 23.79 27.77
N TRP A 694 10.18 22.94 28.74
CA TRP A 694 9.97 23.20 30.17
C TRP A 694 11.31 23.14 30.90
N GLU A 695 11.54 24.10 31.79
CA GLU A 695 12.78 24.22 32.55
C GLU A 695 12.50 24.52 34.03
N LEU A 696 13.28 23.88 34.91
CA LEU A 696 13.26 24.12 36.35
C LEU A 696 14.65 24.34 36.85
N THR A 697 14.87 25.42 37.63
CA THR A 697 16.10 25.70 38.35
C THR A 697 15.86 25.61 39.86
N ASP A 698 16.61 24.75 40.54
CA ASP A 698 16.59 24.64 41.99
C ASP A 698 18.01 24.30 42.51
N LYS A 699 18.52 25.13 43.42
CA LYS A 699 19.85 24.95 44.02
C LYS A 699 19.96 23.69 44.89
N ASN A 700 18.82 23.13 45.29
CA ASN A 700 18.77 21.97 46.19
C ASN A 700 18.80 20.64 45.43
N PHE A 701 18.76 20.62 44.12
CA PHE A 701 18.74 19.37 43.34
C PHE A 701 19.89 18.42 43.72
N SER A 702 21.11 18.94 43.96
CA SER A 702 22.28 18.15 44.36
C SER A 702 22.14 17.45 45.72
N MET A 703 21.13 17.84 46.53
CA MET A 703 20.86 17.22 47.82
C MET A 703 20.02 15.95 47.72
N PHE A 704 19.43 15.67 46.57
CA PHE A 704 18.56 14.53 46.34
C PHE A 704 19.30 13.40 45.63
N THR A 705 19.13 12.18 46.13
CA THR A 705 19.70 10.97 45.50
C THR A 705 18.84 10.45 44.36
N LYS A 706 17.57 10.86 44.31
CA LYS A 706 16.64 10.56 43.25
C LYS A 706 15.69 11.74 42.98
N ILE A 707 15.27 11.89 41.75
CA ILE A 707 14.23 12.83 41.35
C ILE A 707 13.07 12.02 40.77
N LYS A 708 11.83 12.36 41.18
CA LYS A 708 10.63 11.77 40.61
C LYS A 708 9.79 12.84 39.89
N LEU A 709 9.45 12.55 38.65
CA LEU A 709 8.56 13.36 37.82
C LEU A 709 7.20 12.68 37.78
N VAL A 710 6.15 13.40 38.15
CA VAL A 710 4.76 12.99 37.98
C VAL A 710 4.10 13.96 37.00
N ILE A 711 3.79 13.48 35.81
CA ILE A 711 3.30 14.28 34.69
C ILE A 711 1.84 13.94 34.48
N GLN A 712 0.97 14.93 34.62
CA GLN A 712 -0.46 14.75 34.39
C GLN A 712 -0.78 15.02 32.92
N ASN A 713 -1.15 13.95 32.22
CA ASN A 713 -1.64 14.02 30.85
C ASN A 713 -3.00 14.75 30.80
N GLN A 714 -3.44 15.21 29.65
CA GLN A 714 -4.80 15.65 29.43
C GLN A 714 -5.77 14.51 29.78
N GLN A 715 -6.84 14.81 30.50
CA GLN A 715 -7.80 13.78 30.94
C GLN A 715 -8.73 13.38 29.80
N GLU A 716 -9.11 14.36 28.97
CA GLU A 716 -10.00 14.18 27.83
C GLU A 716 -9.43 14.90 26.60
N LEU A 717 -9.85 14.44 25.43
CA LEU A 717 -9.53 15.15 24.20
C LEU A 717 -10.28 16.50 24.17
N PRO A 718 -9.62 17.60 23.76
CA PRO A 718 -10.28 18.87 23.58
C PRO A 718 -11.36 18.76 22.48
N PHE A 719 -12.41 19.58 22.59
CA PHE A 719 -13.61 19.49 21.72
C PHE A 719 -13.30 19.58 20.22
N TRP A 720 -12.21 20.24 19.82
CA TRP A 720 -11.78 20.35 18.43
C TRP A 720 -10.97 19.14 17.92
N ARG A 721 -10.65 18.15 18.79
CA ARG A 721 -9.93 16.91 18.45
C ARG A 721 -10.63 15.65 18.96
N GLN A 722 -11.90 15.78 19.36
CA GLN A 722 -12.66 14.62 19.83
C GLN A 722 -12.81 13.58 18.73
N ARG A 723 -12.45 12.34 19.04
CA ARG A 723 -12.64 11.18 18.19
C ARG A 723 -12.92 9.95 19.06
N LYS A 724 -13.94 9.18 18.67
CA LYS A 724 -14.34 7.98 19.41
C LYS A 724 -13.16 7.02 19.55
N PHE A 725 -12.99 6.47 20.75
CA PHE A 725 -11.90 5.55 21.12
C PHE A 725 -10.47 6.13 21.12
N LYS A 726 -10.28 7.39 20.81
CA LYS A 726 -8.96 8.03 20.94
C LYS A 726 -8.82 8.67 22.33
N LYS A 727 -7.59 8.63 22.83
CA LYS A 727 -7.19 9.23 24.12
C LYS A 727 -6.05 10.23 23.89
N PRO A 728 -5.89 11.21 24.74
CA PRO A 728 -4.73 12.10 24.66
C PRO A 728 -3.44 11.34 24.97
N MET A 729 -2.37 11.73 24.30
CA MET A 729 -1.02 11.23 24.51
C MET A 729 -0.11 12.37 24.94
N VAL A 730 0.76 12.12 25.90
CA VAL A 730 1.87 13.01 26.24
C VAL A 730 3.16 12.35 25.81
N MET A 731 4.06 13.13 25.18
CA MET A 731 5.38 12.67 24.72
C MET A 731 6.50 13.52 25.30
N LEU A 732 7.55 12.85 25.75
CA LEU A 732 8.79 13.43 26.22
C LEU A 732 9.96 12.93 25.38
N ASP A 733 10.99 13.77 25.21
CA ASP A 733 12.25 13.37 24.59
C ASP A 733 13.37 13.19 25.63
N GLU A 734 14.12 14.22 25.90
CA GLU A 734 15.34 14.20 26.71
C GLU A 734 15.13 14.92 28.06
N ILE A 735 15.65 14.33 29.15
CA ILE A 735 15.67 14.95 30.47
C ILE A 735 17.10 15.43 30.75
N GLU A 736 17.33 16.69 30.45
CA GLU A 736 18.64 17.31 30.51
C GLU A 736 18.94 17.87 31.90
N LEU A 737 20.11 17.56 32.46
CA LEU A 737 20.59 18.07 33.77
C LEU A 737 21.84 18.91 33.59
N TYR A 738 21.89 20.12 34.20
CA TYR A 738 22.99 21.06 34.06
C TYR A 738 23.46 21.66 35.38
N LYS A 739 24.74 22.04 35.46
CA LYS A 739 25.29 22.77 36.62
C LYS A 739 24.74 24.19 36.72
N LYS A 740 24.55 24.84 35.58
CA LYS A 740 23.94 26.18 35.43
C LYS A 740 23.14 26.26 34.12
#